data_984c5b6f9f70e5a8755b206470265e69
#
_entry.id   984c5b6f9f70e5a8755b206470265e69
#
_cell.length_a   1.000
_cell.length_b   1.000
_cell.length_c   1.000
_cell.angle_alpha   90.00
_cell.angle_beta   90.00
_cell.angle_gamma   90.00
#
_symmetry.space_group_name_H-M   'P 1'
#
loop_
_entity.id
_entity.type
_entity.pdbx_description
1 polymer ?
#
loop_
_entity_poly.entity_id
_entity_poly.type
_entity_poly.pdbx_seq_one_letter_code
_entity_poly.pdbx_strand_id
1 'polypeptide(L)'
;MQIEKKYYTVQDSETLKLMFQHIEESEVIAIDTETTSLNMRKGKIVGWSISGAEGIGFYLPTLVWSHSTNELQVQEINGQSTEIISKNLLKMLKGKKLVMHNASFDCRFIKNHFGVDLLEDLWVETLLLVHTVQEEGAGMGVFGLKALAISVQEHIGLDVEKAANEEQIELKDSIKANGGEVTKTNFEIYKADLDILSKYASADTDLTLRLCNYFLTKLKEENLEKFFFEDEVMPIYKEVTIPMEEYGVDLDMELLQETHDNIAKDLVENKDIVMKSLLATSEAKEWVMNTAFDNFPPNHKGSWAQKLTERYSLCLPKSDKTGKYSLTQKNIEELEDSKAKEFLLTGDNSVLDELEIARISMALWKEKNDGEYINIQSKKHLGEIVFKYMGIKAKSKTRKGQAQFDMDMLEELAKTYAWAENLRIYNKLLKIKSTYVDRFIDNSEDGRYYFYFKQHGTVSGRYGSDAQQLPKPKEEGEDAPIIVKYTNIVRAFLIAGNGRKVIDSDYESLEPHCFASVTGDKKLQEIFNNGWDFYSTVAIQTENLTGVSADKKADNYLKKLDPIKRNQAKAYSLGIAYGMEAYALGMTLGIPTKQAEKLVAGYLDGFPDLKKWREDSRIQVKENGHITNYVGRIRHLPKVKKINEKFGERIMDWRFRNQLSDQYGKDQVLQVYRDYRNGLNNCLNFQLQSLAASVVNRAALKINRKAKEMNIDAIVQAQVHDQLVINIREDQAKEFAPIVQDIMETNLILPGVTLKAPPEIADNWKEGH
;
A
#
# COMPACT_ATOMS: atom_id res chain seq x y z
N MET A 1 -14.59 37.17 -2.33
CA MET A 1 -13.93 38.06 -3.31
C MET A 1 -12.98 37.19 -4.14
N GLN A 2 -13.03 37.27 -5.46
CA GLN A 2 -11.99 36.63 -6.27
C GLN A 2 -10.68 37.40 -6.07
N ILE A 3 -9.65 36.74 -5.57
CA ILE A 3 -8.31 37.32 -5.43
C ILE A 3 -7.66 37.30 -6.81
N GLU A 4 -7.18 38.48 -7.27
CA GLU A 4 -6.47 38.60 -8.54
C GLU A 4 -5.18 37.80 -8.49
N LYS A 5 -4.94 36.93 -9.49
CA LYS A 5 -3.73 36.10 -9.56
C LYS A 5 -2.61 36.88 -10.25
N LYS A 6 -1.43 36.93 -9.63
CA LYS A 6 -0.19 37.56 -10.16
C LYS A 6 0.94 36.56 -10.06
N TYR A 7 1.23 35.88 -11.14
CA TYR A 7 2.29 34.87 -11.22
C TYR A 7 3.43 35.42 -12.09
N TYR A 8 4.64 35.29 -11.58
CA TYR A 8 5.84 35.86 -12.16
C TYR A 8 6.87 34.80 -12.52
N THR A 9 7.33 34.78 -13.76
CA THR A 9 8.53 34.02 -14.15
C THR A 9 9.76 34.87 -13.87
N VAL A 10 10.68 34.39 -13.06
CA VAL A 10 11.87 35.13 -12.62
C VAL A 10 12.99 34.97 -13.66
N GLN A 11 13.09 35.90 -14.61
CA GLN A 11 14.05 35.85 -15.72
C GLN A 11 14.98 37.07 -15.81
N ASP A 12 14.69 38.12 -15.05
CA ASP A 12 15.43 39.38 -15.07
C ASP A 12 15.63 39.96 -13.65
N SER A 13 16.35 41.08 -13.58
CA SER A 13 16.64 41.77 -12.32
C SER A 13 15.42 42.30 -11.60
N GLU A 14 14.40 42.71 -12.33
CA GLU A 14 13.21 43.33 -11.76
C GLU A 14 12.37 42.24 -11.05
N THR A 15 12.09 41.17 -11.75
CA THR A 15 11.35 40.02 -11.20
C THR A 15 12.12 39.32 -10.08
N LEU A 16 13.45 39.20 -10.18
CA LEU A 16 14.29 38.64 -9.11
C LEU A 16 14.25 39.52 -7.84
N LYS A 17 14.35 40.85 -8.00
CA LYS A 17 14.23 41.76 -6.88
C LYS A 17 12.85 41.70 -6.23
N LEU A 18 11.79 41.62 -7.05
CA LEU A 18 10.42 41.51 -6.58
C LEU A 18 10.21 40.23 -5.78
N MET A 19 10.74 39.10 -6.26
CA MET A 19 10.68 37.79 -5.54
C MET A 19 11.40 37.91 -4.19
N PHE A 20 12.61 38.42 -4.15
CA PHE A 20 13.35 38.53 -2.89
C PHE A 20 12.68 39.46 -1.88
N GLN A 21 12.15 40.60 -2.33
CA GLN A 21 11.37 41.52 -1.50
C GLN A 21 10.12 40.80 -0.95
N HIS A 22 9.43 40.05 -1.79
CA HIS A 22 8.25 39.28 -1.36
C HIS A 22 8.60 38.26 -0.28
N ILE A 23 9.74 37.55 -0.41
CA ILE A 23 10.23 36.62 0.60
C ILE A 23 10.60 37.36 1.90
N GLU A 24 11.24 38.48 1.80
CA GLU A 24 11.67 39.28 2.95
C GLU A 24 10.49 39.76 3.78
N GLU A 25 9.42 40.23 3.12
CA GLU A 25 8.20 40.75 3.72
C GLU A 25 7.28 39.64 4.26
N SER A 26 7.44 38.38 3.84
CA SER A 26 6.59 37.26 4.25
C SER A 26 7.16 36.51 5.44
N GLU A 27 6.32 36.19 6.44
CA GLU A 27 6.68 35.32 7.57
C GLU A 27 6.48 33.84 7.21
N VAL A 28 5.41 33.54 6.46
CA VAL A 28 5.01 32.21 6.02
C VAL A 28 5.23 32.13 4.51
N ILE A 29 5.89 31.08 4.06
CA ILE A 29 6.24 30.91 2.65
C ILE A 29 5.94 29.48 2.22
N ALA A 30 5.07 29.33 1.21
CA ALA A 30 4.89 28.07 0.51
C ALA A 30 6.00 27.93 -0.54
N ILE A 31 6.65 26.76 -0.57
CA ILE A 31 7.66 26.42 -1.57
C ILE A 31 7.39 25.04 -2.15
N ASP A 32 7.79 24.86 -3.40
CA ASP A 32 7.72 23.60 -4.13
C ASP A 32 8.86 23.57 -5.16
N THR A 33 9.32 22.36 -5.56
CA THR A 33 10.39 22.21 -6.53
C THR A 33 9.94 21.38 -7.72
N GLU A 34 10.22 21.86 -8.93
CA GLU A 34 10.08 21.08 -10.14
C GLU A 34 11.39 20.33 -10.45
N THR A 35 11.30 19.07 -10.87
CA THR A 35 12.47 18.20 -10.98
C THR A 35 12.50 17.36 -12.26
N THR A 36 13.68 16.88 -12.63
CA THR A 36 13.84 16.03 -13.84
C THR A 36 13.39 14.59 -13.64
N SER A 37 13.19 14.14 -12.40
CA SER A 37 12.90 12.74 -12.06
C SER A 37 12.26 12.64 -10.69
N LEU A 38 11.51 11.58 -10.44
CA LEU A 38 11.04 11.25 -9.08
C LEU A 38 12.14 10.68 -8.17
N ASN A 39 13.28 10.29 -8.74
CA ASN A 39 14.44 9.83 -7.96
C ASN A 39 15.21 11.04 -7.38
N MET A 40 15.09 11.23 -6.08
CA MET A 40 15.62 12.39 -5.35
C MET A 40 17.16 12.45 -5.30
N ARG A 41 17.85 11.31 -5.58
CA ARG A 41 19.33 11.25 -5.59
C ARG A 41 19.94 11.47 -6.96
N LYS A 42 19.21 11.10 -8.02
CA LYS A 42 19.69 11.18 -9.43
C LYS A 42 19.08 12.37 -10.19
N GLY A 43 17.91 12.83 -9.76
CA GLY A 43 17.22 13.96 -10.38
C GLY A 43 17.90 15.28 -10.08
N LYS A 44 17.56 16.31 -10.90
CA LYS A 44 18.00 17.69 -10.74
C LYS A 44 16.80 18.59 -10.51
N ILE A 45 16.96 19.66 -9.75
CA ILE A 45 15.95 20.71 -9.60
C ILE A 45 15.96 21.56 -10.86
N VAL A 46 14.82 21.70 -11.53
CA VAL A 46 14.66 22.54 -12.72
C VAL A 46 14.09 23.90 -12.40
N GLY A 47 13.46 24.06 -11.26
CA GLY A 47 12.96 25.36 -10.81
C GLY A 47 12.37 25.31 -9.41
N TRP A 48 12.18 26.52 -8.87
CA TRP A 48 11.56 26.77 -7.57
C TRP A 48 10.27 27.53 -7.76
N SER A 49 9.21 27.11 -7.13
CA SER A 49 8.03 27.95 -6.98
C SER A 49 7.87 28.43 -5.55
N ILE A 50 7.39 29.67 -5.38
CA ILE A 50 7.38 30.38 -4.11
C ILE A 50 6.13 31.23 -4.02
N SER A 51 5.43 31.16 -2.88
CA SER A 51 4.29 32.03 -2.57
C SER A 51 4.29 32.41 -1.10
N GLY A 52 4.27 33.70 -0.79
CA GLY A 52 4.14 34.22 0.58
C GLY A 52 2.82 34.94 0.83
N ALA A 53 1.97 35.08 -0.19
CA ALA A 53 0.65 35.67 -0.10
C ALA A 53 -0.28 35.05 -1.14
N GLU A 54 -1.56 34.87 -0.77
CA GLU A 54 -2.55 34.31 -1.67
C GLU A 54 -2.72 35.14 -2.95
N GLY A 55 -2.71 34.49 -4.09
CA GLY A 55 -2.77 35.10 -5.42
C GLY A 55 -1.44 35.57 -5.96
N ILE A 56 -0.34 35.45 -5.24
CA ILE A 56 0.99 35.82 -5.68
C ILE A 56 1.87 34.57 -5.74
N GLY A 57 2.49 34.32 -6.89
CA GLY A 57 3.41 33.21 -7.09
C GLY A 57 4.61 33.61 -7.93
N PHE A 58 5.78 33.05 -7.61
CA PHE A 58 7.02 33.24 -8.35
C PHE A 58 7.56 31.89 -8.76
N TYR A 59 8.03 31.79 -10.00
CA TYR A 59 8.78 30.63 -10.47
C TYR A 59 10.19 31.07 -10.88
N LEU A 60 11.20 30.53 -10.20
CA LEU A 60 12.61 30.72 -10.52
C LEU A 60 13.13 29.52 -11.29
N PRO A 61 13.28 29.57 -12.63
CA PRO A 61 13.85 28.48 -13.40
C PRO A 61 15.34 28.34 -13.11
N THR A 62 15.81 27.13 -12.80
CA THR A 62 17.24 26.84 -12.65
C THR A 62 17.82 26.19 -13.89
N LEU A 63 17.04 25.29 -14.49
CA LEU A 63 17.36 24.61 -15.74
C LEU A 63 16.19 24.79 -16.70
N VAL A 64 16.45 25.12 -17.95
CA VAL A 64 15.43 25.27 -19.00
C VAL A 64 15.79 24.38 -20.17
N TRP A 65 14.77 23.73 -20.74
CA TRP A 65 14.93 22.89 -21.92
C TRP A 65 15.20 23.74 -23.17
N SER A 66 16.29 23.45 -23.86
CA SER A 66 16.64 24.11 -25.12
C SER A 66 16.19 23.24 -26.30
N HIS A 67 15.22 23.72 -27.07
CA HIS A 67 14.77 23.05 -28.30
C HIS A 67 15.82 22.96 -29.38
N SER A 68 16.80 23.89 -29.40
CA SER A 68 17.85 23.94 -30.42
C SER A 68 18.94 22.90 -30.16
N THR A 69 19.28 22.65 -28.89
CA THR A 69 20.33 21.68 -28.51
C THR A 69 19.78 20.37 -28.02
N ASN A 70 18.48 20.30 -27.72
CA ASN A 70 17.80 19.16 -27.11
C ASN A 70 18.41 18.76 -25.75
N GLU A 71 18.80 19.77 -24.95
CA GLU A 71 19.45 19.61 -23.65
C GLU A 71 18.92 20.63 -22.63
N LEU A 72 19.10 20.29 -21.34
CA LEU A 72 18.84 21.22 -20.23
C LEU A 72 20.00 22.22 -20.10
N GLN A 73 19.69 23.51 -20.11
CA GLN A 73 20.64 24.58 -19.96
C GLN A 73 20.45 25.35 -18.65
N VAL A 74 21.55 25.63 -17.96
CA VAL A 74 21.54 26.49 -16.77
C VAL A 74 21.11 27.89 -17.14
N GLN A 75 20.20 28.48 -16.40
CA GLN A 75 19.77 29.86 -16.57
C GLN A 75 20.69 30.82 -15.85
N GLU A 76 20.81 32.01 -16.41
CA GLU A 76 21.54 33.14 -15.81
C GLU A 76 20.64 34.37 -15.75
N ILE A 77 20.71 35.10 -14.64
CA ILE A 77 20.06 36.40 -14.46
C ILE A 77 21.16 37.39 -14.15
N ASN A 78 21.32 38.40 -15.00
CA ASN A 78 22.41 39.41 -14.91
C ASN A 78 23.81 38.82 -14.81
N GLY A 79 24.11 37.78 -15.58
CA GLY A 79 25.40 37.10 -15.55
C GLY A 79 25.68 36.30 -14.28
N GLN A 80 24.66 36.08 -13.45
CA GLN A 80 24.72 35.24 -12.27
C GLN A 80 23.95 33.92 -12.52
N SER A 81 24.61 32.80 -12.34
CA SER A 81 23.95 31.49 -12.46
C SER A 81 22.81 31.36 -11.45
N THR A 82 21.68 30.80 -11.89
CA THR A 82 20.53 30.55 -11.02
C THR A 82 20.82 29.53 -9.92
N GLU A 83 21.90 28.76 -10.02
CA GLU A 83 22.39 27.93 -8.91
C GLU A 83 22.90 28.77 -7.74
N ILE A 84 23.64 29.89 -8.04
CA ILE A 84 24.08 30.85 -7.01
C ILE A 84 22.89 31.58 -6.42
N ILE A 85 21.92 31.97 -7.25
CA ILE A 85 20.68 32.59 -6.81
C ILE A 85 19.90 31.63 -5.88
N SER A 86 19.81 30.34 -6.20
CA SER A 86 19.18 29.32 -5.36
C SER A 86 19.86 29.21 -3.99
N LYS A 87 21.19 29.26 -3.92
CA LYS A 87 21.92 29.28 -2.64
C LYS A 87 21.60 30.53 -1.80
N ASN A 88 21.38 31.67 -2.44
CA ASN A 88 20.94 32.88 -1.75
C ASN A 88 19.48 32.80 -1.31
N LEU A 89 18.61 32.25 -2.16
CA LEU A 89 17.23 31.94 -1.81
C LEU A 89 17.16 31.07 -0.54
N LEU A 90 17.90 29.96 -0.47
CA LEU A 90 17.94 29.08 0.69
C LEU A 90 18.40 29.80 1.97
N LYS A 91 19.32 30.77 1.87
CA LYS A 91 19.71 31.60 3.02
C LYS A 91 18.57 32.48 3.51
N MET A 92 17.78 33.05 2.58
CA MET A 92 16.64 33.91 2.92
C MET A 92 15.45 33.11 3.50
N LEU A 93 15.29 31.85 3.08
CA LEU A 93 14.25 30.95 3.61
C LEU A 93 14.55 30.49 5.04
N LYS A 94 15.82 30.52 5.46
CA LYS A 94 16.20 30.12 6.81
C LYS A 94 15.57 31.03 7.87
N GLY A 95 14.89 30.40 8.85
CA GLY A 95 14.15 31.09 9.92
C GLY A 95 12.74 31.52 9.51
N LYS A 96 12.30 31.26 8.27
CA LYS A 96 10.91 31.47 7.84
C LYS A 96 10.07 30.26 8.16
N LYS A 97 8.76 30.43 8.28
CA LYS A 97 7.81 29.32 8.42
C LYS A 97 7.49 28.72 7.04
N LEU A 98 8.11 27.60 6.71
CA LEU A 98 7.92 26.97 5.40
C LEU A 98 6.68 26.07 5.38
N VAL A 99 5.92 26.17 4.31
CA VAL A 99 4.74 25.34 4.02
C VAL A 99 4.99 24.58 2.74
N MET A 100 4.79 23.27 2.78
CA MET A 100 4.99 22.42 1.61
C MET A 100 3.86 21.40 1.48
N HIS A 101 3.66 20.89 0.27
CA HIS A 101 2.76 19.77 -0.01
C HIS A 101 3.57 18.57 -0.45
N ASN A 102 3.62 17.49 0.35
CA ASN A 102 4.53 16.35 0.19
C ASN A 102 6.00 16.72 0.45
N ALA A 103 6.24 17.47 1.53
CA ALA A 103 7.53 18.06 1.90
C ALA A 103 8.72 17.10 1.92
N SER A 104 8.52 15.79 2.16
CA SER A 104 9.59 14.78 2.10
C SER A 104 10.30 14.78 0.75
N PHE A 105 9.56 15.01 -0.35
CA PHE A 105 10.12 15.07 -1.68
C PHE A 105 11.06 16.28 -1.85
N ASP A 106 10.55 17.48 -1.57
CA ASP A 106 11.29 18.73 -1.78
C ASP A 106 12.47 18.88 -0.81
N CYS A 107 12.26 18.62 0.48
CA CYS A 107 13.34 18.69 1.47
C CYS A 107 14.51 17.77 1.13
N ARG A 108 14.24 16.56 0.65
CA ARG A 108 15.27 15.58 0.29
C ARG A 108 15.97 15.96 -1.02
N PHE A 109 15.26 16.48 -2.03
CA PHE A 109 15.89 17.03 -3.23
C PHE A 109 16.82 18.19 -2.90
N ILE A 110 16.37 19.14 -2.08
CA ILE A 110 17.14 20.31 -1.67
C ILE A 110 18.38 19.88 -0.88
N LYS A 111 18.23 18.95 0.06
CA LYS A 111 19.34 18.42 0.86
C LYS A 111 20.37 17.71 -0.02
N ASN A 112 19.93 16.86 -0.95
CA ASN A 112 20.85 16.14 -1.85
C ASN A 112 21.55 17.05 -2.84
N HIS A 113 20.87 18.10 -3.33
CA HIS A 113 21.40 18.98 -4.37
C HIS A 113 22.25 20.14 -3.81
N PHE A 114 21.83 20.72 -2.68
CA PHE A 114 22.47 21.92 -2.11
C PHE A 114 23.15 21.67 -0.75
N GLY A 115 22.97 20.50 -0.13
CA GLY A 115 23.48 20.20 1.22
C GLY A 115 22.75 20.96 2.33
N VAL A 116 21.57 21.52 2.06
CA VAL A 116 20.80 22.33 3.03
C VAL A 116 19.59 21.53 3.52
N ASP A 117 19.50 21.37 4.83
CA ASP A 117 18.36 20.75 5.48
C ASP A 117 17.33 21.82 5.87
N LEU A 118 16.10 21.72 5.34
CA LEU A 118 15.00 22.64 5.60
C LEU A 118 14.01 22.11 6.65
N LEU A 119 14.26 20.95 7.26
CA LEU A 119 13.32 20.34 8.21
C LEU A 119 13.11 21.18 9.47
N GLU A 120 14.12 21.94 9.91
CA GLU A 120 13.96 22.83 11.06
C GLU A 120 12.97 23.96 10.76
N ASP A 121 13.03 24.51 9.54
CA ASP A 121 12.20 25.62 9.08
C ASP A 121 10.82 25.16 8.55
N LEU A 122 10.64 23.86 8.26
CA LEU A 122 9.36 23.29 7.84
C LEU A 122 8.33 23.43 8.98
N TRP A 123 7.38 24.33 8.76
CA TRP A 123 6.32 24.61 9.72
C TRP A 123 5.10 23.71 9.50
N VAL A 124 4.65 23.59 8.25
CA VAL A 124 3.45 22.79 7.91
C VAL A 124 3.70 21.92 6.69
N GLU A 125 3.40 20.64 6.83
CA GLU A 125 3.17 19.69 5.75
C GLU A 125 1.67 19.59 5.51
N THR A 126 1.20 20.06 4.36
CA THR A 126 -0.25 20.20 4.12
C THR A 126 -0.99 18.88 3.98
N LEU A 127 -0.35 17.79 3.50
CA LEU A 127 -0.96 16.45 3.50
C LEU A 127 -1.29 15.99 4.93
N LEU A 128 -0.37 16.22 5.87
CA LEU A 128 -0.55 15.83 7.26
C LEU A 128 -1.57 16.75 7.97
N LEU A 129 -1.58 18.03 7.62
CA LEU A 129 -2.56 18.99 8.15
C LEU A 129 -3.97 18.57 7.76
N VAL A 130 -4.19 18.28 6.49
CA VAL A 130 -5.49 17.81 5.98
C VAL A 130 -5.85 16.47 6.61
N HIS A 131 -4.91 15.52 6.65
CA HIS A 131 -5.15 14.22 7.27
C HIS A 131 -5.53 14.31 8.75
N THR A 132 -5.07 15.34 9.45
CA THR A 132 -5.37 15.53 10.88
C THR A 132 -6.82 15.97 11.10
N VAL A 133 -7.36 16.82 10.22
CA VAL A 133 -8.72 17.37 10.34
C VAL A 133 -9.75 16.74 9.38
N GLN A 134 -9.29 15.98 8.38
CA GLN A 134 -10.14 15.34 7.37
C GLN A 134 -9.50 14.03 6.89
N GLU A 135 -9.43 13.03 7.74
CA GLU A 135 -8.76 11.76 7.46
C GLU A 135 -9.56 10.82 6.52
N GLU A 136 -10.80 11.16 6.17
CA GLU A 136 -11.61 10.36 5.24
C GLU A 136 -10.97 10.36 3.85
N GLY A 137 -10.68 9.14 3.33
CA GLY A 137 -9.97 8.97 2.07
C GLY A 137 -8.46 8.75 2.21
N ALA A 138 -7.93 8.65 3.43
CA ALA A 138 -6.54 8.26 3.66
C ALA A 138 -6.19 7.00 2.86
N GLY A 139 -5.04 7.03 2.16
CA GLY A 139 -4.59 5.93 1.30
C GLY A 139 -5.26 5.85 -0.08
N MET A 140 -6.28 6.65 -0.38
CA MET A 140 -7.01 6.63 -1.67
C MET A 140 -6.48 7.62 -2.72
N GLY A 141 -5.39 8.35 -2.44
CA GLY A 141 -4.84 9.36 -3.35
C GLY A 141 -5.68 10.64 -3.47
N VAL A 142 -6.68 10.82 -2.60
CA VAL A 142 -7.53 12.03 -2.61
C VAL A 142 -6.86 13.25 -2.00
N PHE A 143 -5.69 13.10 -1.40
CA PHE A 143 -4.93 14.18 -0.78
C PHE A 143 -3.94 14.86 -1.73
N GLY A 144 -3.97 14.55 -3.02
CA GLY A 144 -3.20 15.32 -4.01
C GLY A 144 -3.64 16.77 -4.07
N LEU A 145 -2.70 17.71 -4.23
CA LEU A 145 -2.90 19.16 -4.13
C LEU A 145 -4.15 19.67 -4.88
N LYS A 146 -4.26 19.31 -6.17
CA LYS A 146 -5.39 19.74 -7.00
C LYS A 146 -6.73 19.14 -6.54
N ALA A 147 -6.73 17.86 -6.15
CA ALA A 147 -7.93 17.19 -5.66
C ALA A 147 -8.44 17.80 -4.35
N LEU A 148 -7.52 18.13 -3.44
CA LEU A 148 -7.84 18.83 -2.19
C LEU A 148 -8.38 20.23 -2.48
N ALA A 149 -7.71 21.00 -3.32
CA ALA A 149 -8.14 22.36 -3.67
C ALA A 149 -9.55 22.36 -4.29
N ILE A 150 -9.87 21.40 -5.17
CA ILE A 150 -11.22 21.23 -5.73
C ILE A 150 -12.23 20.90 -4.63
N SER A 151 -11.88 20.04 -3.67
CA SER A 151 -12.80 19.63 -2.60
C SER A 151 -13.23 20.79 -1.68
N VAL A 152 -12.43 21.85 -1.58
CA VAL A 152 -12.67 23.03 -0.73
C VAL A 152 -12.70 24.34 -1.50
N GLN A 153 -12.87 24.31 -2.84
CA GLN A 153 -12.77 25.47 -3.72
C GLN A 153 -13.70 26.65 -3.31
N GLU A 154 -14.90 26.36 -2.82
CA GLU A 154 -15.84 27.37 -2.36
C GLU A 154 -15.28 28.19 -1.17
N HIS A 155 -14.37 27.61 -0.38
CA HIS A 155 -13.79 28.21 0.82
C HIS A 155 -12.48 28.93 0.54
N ILE A 156 -11.71 28.51 -0.47
CA ILE A 156 -10.42 29.12 -0.83
C ILE A 156 -10.51 30.17 -1.95
N GLY A 157 -11.72 30.48 -2.40
CA GLY A 157 -12.00 31.62 -3.27
C GLY A 157 -11.58 31.45 -4.73
N LEU A 158 -11.47 30.20 -5.23
CA LEU A 158 -11.03 29.92 -6.60
C LEU A 158 -12.03 28.98 -7.32
N ASP A 159 -12.20 29.19 -8.64
CA ASP A 159 -12.73 28.17 -9.54
C ASP A 159 -11.58 27.22 -9.92
N VAL A 160 -11.23 26.35 -8.97
CA VAL A 160 -10.05 25.49 -9.06
C VAL A 160 -10.25 24.37 -10.06
N GLU A 161 -11.47 23.82 -10.16
CA GLU A 161 -11.73 22.65 -10.99
C GLU A 161 -11.45 22.92 -12.47
N LYS A 162 -11.97 24.04 -12.98
CA LYS A 162 -11.74 24.44 -14.35
C LYS A 162 -10.29 24.81 -14.62
N ALA A 163 -9.70 25.66 -13.76
CA ALA A 163 -8.32 26.10 -13.90
C ALA A 163 -7.33 24.92 -13.78
N ALA A 164 -7.47 24.05 -12.78
CA ALA A 164 -6.58 22.91 -12.59
C ALA A 164 -6.62 21.91 -13.74
N ASN A 165 -7.78 21.65 -14.31
CA ASN A 165 -7.91 20.75 -15.44
C ASN A 165 -7.30 21.36 -16.72
N GLU A 166 -7.56 22.62 -17.00
CA GLU A 166 -7.00 23.33 -18.15
C GLU A 166 -5.47 23.43 -18.05
N GLU A 167 -4.94 23.86 -16.91
CA GLU A 167 -3.49 23.95 -16.66
C GLU A 167 -2.77 22.60 -16.80
N GLN A 168 -3.36 21.49 -16.31
CA GLN A 168 -2.77 20.16 -16.47
C GLN A 168 -2.81 19.66 -17.93
N ILE A 169 -3.86 19.97 -18.68
CA ILE A 169 -3.95 19.61 -20.09
C ILE A 169 -2.92 20.39 -20.87
N GLU A 170 -2.84 21.72 -20.69
CA GLU A 170 -1.90 22.61 -21.34
C GLU A 170 -0.44 22.17 -21.08
N LEU A 171 -0.09 21.84 -19.82
CA LEU A 171 1.21 21.34 -19.44
C LEU A 171 1.55 20.01 -20.16
N LYS A 172 0.65 19.04 -20.13
CA LYS A 172 0.85 17.73 -20.78
C LYS A 172 0.98 17.84 -22.29
N ASP A 173 0.24 18.72 -22.92
CA ASP A 173 0.27 18.93 -24.35
C ASP A 173 1.57 19.65 -24.76
N SER A 174 2.04 20.63 -23.96
CA SER A 174 3.34 21.27 -24.16
C SER A 174 4.50 20.27 -24.05
N ILE A 175 4.51 19.41 -23.00
CA ILE A 175 5.53 18.37 -22.85
C ILE A 175 5.57 17.45 -24.07
N LYS A 176 4.42 16.98 -24.56
CA LYS A 176 4.33 16.10 -25.75
C LYS A 176 4.76 16.82 -27.04
N ALA A 177 4.34 18.09 -27.22
CA ALA A 177 4.72 18.88 -28.37
C ALA A 177 6.24 19.04 -28.46
N ASN A 178 6.91 19.08 -27.32
CA ASN A 178 8.36 19.18 -27.19
C ASN A 178 9.07 17.81 -27.12
N GLY A 179 8.40 16.72 -27.52
CA GLY A 179 8.96 15.39 -27.58
C GLY A 179 9.19 14.72 -26.21
N GLY A 180 8.49 15.17 -25.19
CA GLY A 180 8.56 14.61 -23.84
C GLY A 180 7.56 13.49 -23.59
N GLU A 181 7.87 12.65 -22.61
CA GLU A 181 6.98 11.58 -22.15
C GLU A 181 6.08 12.04 -21.02
N VAL A 182 4.83 11.57 -21.06
CA VAL A 182 3.80 11.79 -20.03
C VAL A 182 3.17 10.45 -19.66
N THR A 183 3.81 9.73 -18.75
CA THR A 183 3.34 8.46 -18.20
C THR A 183 3.25 8.54 -16.67
N LYS A 184 2.76 7.49 -16.03
CA LYS A 184 2.73 7.42 -14.55
C LYS A 184 4.12 7.30 -13.91
N THR A 185 5.07 6.73 -14.65
CA THR A 185 6.43 6.45 -14.19
C THR A 185 7.47 7.42 -14.73
N ASN A 186 7.16 8.11 -15.83
CA ASN A 186 8.02 9.10 -16.45
C ASN A 186 7.18 10.32 -16.86
N PHE A 187 7.44 11.45 -16.18
CA PHE A 187 6.75 12.70 -16.42
C PHE A 187 7.82 13.80 -16.61
N GLU A 188 8.19 14.03 -17.89
CA GLU A 188 9.29 14.94 -18.24
C GLU A 188 8.85 16.41 -18.23
N ILE A 189 8.44 16.89 -17.05
CA ILE A 189 7.90 18.24 -16.85
C ILE A 189 8.85 19.33 -17.34
N TYR A 190 10.15 19.09 -17.28
CA TYR A 190 11.19 20.03 -17.70
C TYR A 190 11.21 20.31 -19.22
N LYS A 191 10.48 19.54 -20.03
CA LYS A 191 10.30 19.76 -21.46
C LYS A 191 9.11 20.67 -21.80
N ALA A 192 8.31 21.06 -20.81
CA ALA A 192 7.26 22.04 -21.04
C ALA A 192 7.82 23.41 -21.40
N ASP A 193 7.06 24.20 -22.15
CA ASP A 193 7.37 25.61 -22.39
C ASP A 193 7.42 26.34 -21.06
N LEU A 194 8.42 27.22 -20.91
CA LEU A 194 8.74 27.85 -19.64
C LEU A 194 7.55 28.65 -19.06
N ASP A 195 6.80 29.35 -19.89
CA ASP A 195 5.65 30.14 -19.43
C ASP A 195 4.53 29.27 -18.89
N ILE A 196 4.31 28.10 -19.52
CA ILE A 196 3.31 27.11 -19.09
C ILE A 196 3.75 26.47 -17.77
N LEU A 197 5.01 26.05 -17.69
CA LEU A 197 5.58 25.47 -16.48
C LEU A 197 5.57 26.46 -15.31
N SER A 198 5.97 27.70 -15.56
CA SER A 198 5.99 28.78 -14.55
C SER A 198 4.60 29.05 -13.97
N LYS A 199 3.59 29.14 -14.83
CA LYS A 199 2.20 29.33 -14.41
C LYS A 199 1.69 28.16 -13.57
N TYR A 200 1.95 26.95 -14.02
CA TYR A 200 1.58 25.71 -13.32
C TYR A 200 2.22 25.63 -11.92
N ALA A 201 3.54 25.78 -11.84
CA ALA A 201 4.29 25.69 -10.59
C ALA A 201 3.93 26.80 -9.60
N SER A 202 3.76 28.06 -10.10
CA SER A 202 3.32 29.19 -9.26
C SER A 202 1.91 28.98 -8.70
N ALA A 203 1.02 28.34 -9.48
CA ALA A 203 -0.31 28.00 -9.01
C ALA A 203 -0.27 26.93 -7.90
N ASP A 204 0.65 25.98 -7.94
CA ASP A 204 0.77 24.92 -6.94
C ASP A 204 1.19 25.49 -5.57
N THR A 205 2.11 26.43 -5.50
CA THR A 205 2.48 27.09 -4.24
C THR A 205 1.41 28.05 -3.73
N ASP A 206 0.69 28.77 -4.58
CA ASP A 206 -0.49 29.57 -4.17
C ASP A 206 -1.59 28.67 -3.58
N LEU A 207 -1.89 27.54 -4.23
CA LEU A 207 -2.84 26.55 -3.71
C LEU A 207 -2.39 25.95 -2.37
N THR A 208 -1.11 25.61 -2.25
CA THR A 208 -0.53 25.07 -1.01
C THR A 208 -0.71 26.04 0.14
N LEU A 209 -0.45 27.33 -0.07
CA LEU A 209 -0.64 28.37 0.94
C LEU A 209 -2.12 28.55 1.33
N ARG A 210 -3.03 28.59 0.35
CA ARG A 210 -4.48 28.71 0.63
C ARG A 210 -5.03 27.50 1.38
N LEU A 211 -4.63 26.30 1.00
CA LEU A 211 -5.01 25.08 1.73
C LEU A 211 -4.47 25.10 3.16
N CYS A 212 -3.22 25.53 3.35
CA CYS A 212 -2.65 25.70 4.68
C CYS A 212 -3.50 26.64 5.53
N ASN A 213 -3.82 27.83 5.05
CA ASN A 213 -4.61 28.83 5.78
C ASN A 213 -6.00 28.31 6.14
N TYR A 214 -6.68 27.65 5.19
CA TYR A 214 -8.00 27.07 5.41
C TYR A 214 -7.98 25.96 6.48
N PHE A 215 -7.08 25.00 6.34
CA PHE A 215 -7.05 23.85 7.23
C PHE A 215 -6.44 24.17 8.60
N LEU A 216 -5.57 25.17 8.73
CA LEU A 216 -5.14 25.69 10.04
C LEU A 216 -6.30 26.29 10.83
N THR A 217 -7.23 26.97 10.14
CA THR A 217 -8.46 27.45 10.78
C THR A 217 -9.28 26.27 11.30
N LYS A 218 -9.41 25.20 10.53
CA LYS A 218 -10.12 23.97 10.97
C LYS A 218 -9.40 23.28 12.13
N LEU A 219 -8.08 23.17 12.05
CA LEU A 219 -7.27 22.59 13.13
C LEU A 219 -7.50 23.31 14.46
N LYS A 220 -7.58 24.65 14.42
CA LYS A 220 -7.85 25.50 15.59
C LYS A 220 -9.28 25.33 16.10
N GLU A 221 -10.28 25.32 15.21
CA GLU A 221 -11.69 25.09 15.56
C GLU A 221 -11.88 23.77 16.33
N GLU A 222 -11.07 22.74 16.00
CA GLU A 222 -11.11 21.42 16.63
C GLU A 222 -10.15 21.25 17.83
N ASN A 223 -9.40 22.28 18.20
CA ASN A 223 -8.41 22.26 19.28
C ASN A 223 -7.30 21.21 19.07
N LEU A 224 -6.88 20.99 17.83
CA LEU A 224 -5.86 20.00 17.46
C LEU A 224 -4.46 20.61 17.28
N GLU A 225 -4.25 21.91 17.53
CA GLU A 225 -2.97 22.60 17.32
C GLU A 225 -1.83 21.94 18.09
N LYS A 226 -2.04 21.66 19.38
CA LYS A 226 -1.01 21.01 20.21
C LYS A 226 -0.69 19.59 19.73
N PHE A 227 -1.71 18.81 19.37
CA PHE A 227 -1.54 17.47 18.82
C PHE A 227 -0.75 17.51 17.52
N PHE A 228 -1.01 18.49 16.64
CA PHE A 228 -0.37 18.63 15.34
C PHE A 228 1.07 19.13 15.44
N PHE A 229 1.31 20.23 16.16
CA PHE A 229 2.60 20.92 16.18
C PHE A 229 3.58 20.41 17.25
N GLU A 230 3.10 19.92 18.39
CA GLU A 230 3.95 19.66 19.55
C GLU A 230 3.98 18.18 19.94
N ASP A 231 2.83 17.51 20.02
CA ASP A 231 2.72 16.21 20.65
C ASP A 231 3.03 15.04 19.68
N GLU A 232 2.62 15.14 18.41
CA GLU A 232 2.67 13.96 17.53
C GLU A 232 2.99 14.26 16.06
N VAL A 233 2.14 14.99 15.30
CA VAL A 233 2.15 14.92 13.85
C VAL A 233 3.43 15.49 13.22
N MET A 234 3.71 16.77 13.41
CA MET A 234 4.89 17.43 12.85
C MET A 234 6.21 17.00 13.49
N PRO A 235 6.31 16.81 14.82
CA PRO A 235 7.52 16.27 15.43
C PRO A 235 7.91 14.89 14.88
N ILE A 236 6.94 13.97 14.76
CA ILE A 236 7.19 12.64 14.20
C ILE A 236 7.61 12.73 12.74
N TYR A 237 6.97 13.60 11.95
CA TYR A 237 7.34 13.77 10.54
C TYR A 237 8.78 14.23 10.37
N LYS A 238 9.18 15.23 11.13
CA LYS A 238 10.52 15.86 11.04
C LYS A 238 11.62 15.02 11.67
N GLU A 239 11.35 14.39 12.82
CA GLU A 239 12.38 13.75 13.64
C GLU A 239 12.38 12.20 13.53
N VAL A 240 11.35 11.61 12.89
CA VAL A 240 11.25 10.15 12.71
C VAL A 240 11.03 9.80 11.24
N THR A 241 9.93 10.25 10.63
CA THR A 241 9.50 9.80 9.29
C THR A 241 10.55 10.10 8.22
N ILE A 242 10.92 11.36 8.06
CA ILE A 242 11.91 11.75 7.05
C ILE A 242 13.29 11.14 7.35
N PRO A 243 13.82 11.18 8.58
CA PRO A 243 15.07 10.49 8.91
C PRO A 243 15.07 8.99 8.63
N MET A 244 13.97 8.25 8.91
CA MET A 244 13.85 6.85 8.53
C MET A 244 13.97 6.62 7.02
N GLU A 245 13.26 7.45 6.23
CA GLU A 245 13.27 7.37 4.76
C GLU A 245 14.64 7.74 4.16
N GLU A 246 15.37 8.66 4.78
CA GLU A 246 16.72 9.05 4.34
C GLU A 246 17.78 8.04 4.72
N TYR A 247 17.66 7.45 5.91
CA TYR A 247 18.67 6.51 6.43
C TYR A 247 18.67 5.20 5.65
N GLY A 248 17.50 4.62 5.38
CA GLY A 248 17.36 3.35 4.68
C GLY A 248 17.93 2.16 5.46
N VAL A 249 18.07 1.02 4.79
CA VAL A 249 18.55 -0.25 5.38
C VAL A 249 19.59 -0.87 4.47
N ASP A 250 20.73 -1.28 5.03
CA ASP A 250 21.76 -2.00 4.29
C ASP A 250 21.26 -3.41 3.91
N LEU A 251 21.61 -3.84 2.71
CA LEU A 251 21.26 -5.15 2.19
C LEU A 251 22.46 -6.08 2.14
N ASP A 252 22.27 -7.32 2.53
CA ASP A 252 23.18 -8.39 2.19
C ASP A 252 22.99 -8.77 0.71
N MET A 253 23.73 -8.08 -0.15
CA MET A 253 23.60 -8.24 -1.60
C MET A 253 24.05 -9.62 -2.10
N GLU A 254 24.98 -10.28 -1.40
CA GLU A 254 25.45 -11.62 -1.74
C GLU A 254 24.34 -12.65 -1.48
N LEU A 255 23.77 -12.65 -0.27
CA LEU A 255 22.65 -13.51 0.10
C LEU A 255 21.42 -13.24 -0.78
N LEU A 256 21.18 -11.99 -1.12
CA LEU A 256 20.06 -11.57 -1.96
C LEU A 256 20.19 -12.13 -3.39
N GLN A 257 21.38 -12.03 -3.99
CA GLN A 257 21.65 -12.55 -5.34
C GLN A 257 21.60 -14.10 -5.36
N GLU A 258 22.22 -14.75 -4.38
CA GLU A 258 22.14 -16.20 -4.22
C GLU A 258 20.68 -16.67 -4.12
N THR A 259 19.88 -15.98 -3.30
CA THR A 259 18.44 -16.30 -3.14
C THR A 259 17.66 -16.08 -4.43
N HIS A 260 17.96 -15.00 -5.18
CA HIS A 260 17.33 -14.72 -6.46
C HIS A 260 17.53 -15.90 -7.45
N ASP A 261 18.76 -16.39 -7.54
CA ASP A 261 19.10 -17.45 -8.48
C ASP A 261 18.51 -18.82 -8.08
N ASN A 262 18.54 -19.11 -6.76
CA ASN A 262 17.94 -20.32 -6.22
C ASN A 262 16.41 -20.35 -6.41
N ILE A 263 15.71 -19.26 -6.08
CA ILE A 263 14.25 -19.20 -6.24
C ILE A 263 13.83 -19.20 -7.70
N ALA A 264 14.64 -18.64 -8.61
CA ALA A 264 14.39 -18.70 -10.05
C ALA A 264 14.45 -20.16 -10.57
N LYS A 265 15.43 -20.93 -10.11
CA LYS A 265 15.56 -22.35 -10.41
C LYS A 265 14.37 -23.15 -9.85
N ASP A 266 14.03 -22.95 -8.59
CA ASP A 266 12.91 -23.64 -7.94
C ASP A 266 11.56 -23.30 -8.60
N LEU A 267 11.39 -22.08 -9.11
CA LEU A 267 10.20 -21.71 -9.86
C LEU A 267 10.07 -22.48 -11.17
N VAL A 268 11.18 -22.68 -11.92
CA VAL A 268 11.17 -23.49 -13.14
C VAL A 268 10.79 -24.94 -12.84
N GLU A 269 11.43 -25.54 -11.82
CA GLU A 269 11.15 -26.92 -11.41
C GLU A 269 9.70 -27.09 -10.94
N ASN A 270 9.20 -26.19 -10.09
CA ASN A 270 7.81 -26.24 -9.60
C ASN A 270 6.79 -25.99 -10.72
N LYS A 271 7.07 -25.11 -11.68
CA LYS A 271 6.23 -24.90 -12.86
C LYS A 271 6.07 -26.18 -13.68
N ASP A 272 7.16 -26.88 -13.90
CA ASP A 272 7.17 -28.17 -14.58
C ASP A 272 6.35 -29.24 -13.84
N ILE A 273 6.46 -29.30 -12.50
CA ILE A 273 5.70 -30.20 -11.67
C ILE A 273 4.21 -29.88 -11.77
N VAL A 274 3.82 -28.61 -11.68
CA VAL A 274 2.42 -28.16 -11.83
C VAL A 274 1.88 -28.57 -13.19
N MET A 275 2.62 -28.28 -14.27
CA MET A 275 2.20 -28.61 -15.64
C MET A 275 2.03 -30.09 -15.85
N LYS A 276 2.99 -30.90 -15.42
CA LYS A 276 2.92 -32.37 -15.52
C LYS A 276 1.74 -32.93 -14.74
N SER A 277 1.55 -32.49 -13.49
CA SER A 277 0.46 -32.98 -12.64
C SER A 277 -0.93 -32.51 -13.11
N LEU A 278 -1.04 -31.28 -13.63
CA LEU A 278 -2.30 -30.77 -14.18
C LEU A 278 -2.66 -31.48 -15.50
N LEU A 279 -1.70 -31.61 -16.42
CA LEU A 279 -1.87 -32.33 -17.70
C LEU A 279 -2.03 -33.86 -17.53
N ALA A 280 -1.78 -34.41 -16.33
CA ALA A 280 -2.12 -35.81 -16.05
C ALA A 280 -3.64 -36.01 -15.92
N THR A 281 -4.40 -34.97 -15.60
CA THR A 281 -5.87 -35.04 -15.49
C THR A 281 -6.53 -35.11 -16.88
N SER A 282 -7.63 -35.88 -17.00
CA SER A 282 -8.43 -35.97 -18.24
C SER A 282 -9.02 -34.63 -18.64
N GLU A 283 -9.51 -33.90 -17.64
CA GLU A 283 -10.22 -32.63 -17.80
C GLU A 283 -9.32 -31.51 -18.34
N ALA A 284 -8.08 -31.45 -17.88
CA ALA A 284 -7.12 -30.48 -18.42
C ALA A 284 -6.69 -30.83 -19.85
N LYS A 285 -6.52 -32.13 -20.17
CA LYS A 285 -6.24 -32.57 -21.55
C LYS A 285 -7.40 -32.21 -22.47
N GLU A 286 -8.61 -32.48 -22.07
CA GLU A 286 -9.82 -32.18 -22.84
C GLU A 286 -9.95 -30.65 -23.06
N TRP A 287 -9.70 -29.84 -22.01
CA TRP A 287 -9.68 -28.38 -22.13
C TRP A 287 -8.64 -27.90 -23.16
N VAL A 288 -7.42 -28.44 -23.11
CA VAL A 288 -6.35 -28.09 -24.06
C VAL A 288 -6.77 -28.43 -25.51
N MET A 289 -7.31 -29.62 -25.73
CA MET A 289 -7.76 -30.04 -27.07
C MET A 289 -8.88 -29.13 -27.59
N ASN A 290 -9.92 -28.91 -26.81
CA ASN A 290 -11.06 -28.09 -27.20
C ASN A 290 -10.66 -26.62 -27.42
N THR A 291 -9.85 -26.06 -26.52
CA THR A 291 -9.35 -24.68 -26.65
C THR A 291 -8.44 -24.51 -27.86
N ALA A 292 -7.56 -25.47 -28.13
CA ALA A 292 -6.71 -25.45 -29.29
C ALA A 292 -7.52 -25.50 -30.58
N PHE A 293 -8.52 -26.38 -30.63
CA PHE A 293 -9.40 -26.52 -31.78
C PHE A 293 -10.28 -25.27 -32.01
N ASP A 294 -10.84 -24.69 -30.97
CA ASP A 294 -11.64 -23.47 -31.04
C ASP A 294 -10.86 -22.24 -31.52
N ASN A 295 -9.55 -22.16 -31.16
CA ASN A 295 -8.70 -21.05 -31.57
C ASN A 295 -8.03 -21.27 -32.94
N PHE A 296 -7.76 -22.51 -33.33
CA PHE A 296 -7.09 -22.89 -34.55
C PHE A 296 -7.84 -24.02 -35.25
N PRO A 297 -9.08 -23.78 -35.69
CA PRO A 297 -9.80 -24.77 -36.49
C PRO A 297 -9.15 -24.93 -37.87
N PRO A 298 -9.39 -26.05 -38.58
CA PRO A 298 -8.79 -26.32 -39.87
C PRO A 298 -8.97 -25.29 -40.99
N ASN A 299 -9.92 -24.37 -40.83
CA ASN A 299 -10.14 -23.26 -41.77
C ASN A 299 -9.10 -22.10 -41.63
N HIS A 300 -8.22 -22.12 -40.66
CA HIS A 300 -7.09 -21.19 -40.50
C HIS A 300 -5.90 -21.50 -41.44
N LYS A 301 -6.14 -21.48 -42.75
CA LYS A 301 -5.22 -21.93 -43.79
C LYS A 301 -3.76 -21.45 -43.66
N GLY A 302 -3.52 -20.17 -43.30
CA GLY A 302 -2.17 -19.59 -43.23
C GLY A 302 -1.32 -20.21 -42.11
N SER A 303 -1.86 -20.37 -40.92
CA SER A 303 -1.17 -20.96 -39.77
C SER A 303 -1.01 -22.47 -39.92
N TRP A 304 -1.99 -23.12 -40.50
CA TRP A 304 -1.94 -24.55 -40.78
C TRP A 304 -0.91 -24.88 -41.84
N ALA A 305 -0.83 -24.10 -42.94
CA ALA A 305 0.16 -24.30 -43.99
C ALA A 305 1.60 -24.25 -43.48
N GLN A 306 1.88 -23.35 -42.53
CA GLN A 306 3.20 -23.29 -41.89
C GLN A 306 3.52 -24.60 -41.17
N LYS A 307 2.60 -25.13 -40.35
CA LYS A 307 2.81 -26.36 -39.60
C LYS A 307 2.86 -27.62 -40.49
N LEU A 308 2.05 -27.67 -41.51
CA LEU A 308 2.12 -28.75 -42.50
C LEU A 308 3.45 -28.73 -43.25
N THR A 309 3.94 -27.52 -43.62
CA THR A 309 5.23 -27.36 -44.28
C THR A 309 6.39 -27.86 -43.38
N GLU A 310 6.39 -27.47 -42.13
CA GLU A 310 7.38 -27.91 -41.13
C GLU A 310 7.33 -29.45 -40.94
N ARG A 311 6.13 -30.01 -40.80
CA ARG A 311 5.93 -31.43 -40.50
C ARG A 311 6.23 -32.35 -41.65
N TYR A 312 5.83 -31.98 -42.85
CA TYR A 312 5.99 -32.81 -44.04
C TYR A 312 7.17 -32.38 -44.92
N SER A 313 8.01 -31.45 -44.42
CA SER A 313 9.17 -30.87 -45.11
C SER A 313 8.79 -30.32 -46.49
N LEU A 314 7.63 -29.69 -46.60
CA LEU A 314 7.12 -29.17 -47.87
C LEU A 314 7.94 -27.95 -48.32
N CYS A 315 8.27 -27.91 -49.61
CA CYS A 315 9.03 -26.82 -50.20
C CYS A 315 8.14 -25.67 -50.69
N LEU A 316 7.45 -25.02 -49.75
CA LEU A 316 6.68 -23.79 -50.04
C LEU A 316 7.58 -22.55 -49.97
N PRO A 317 7.56 -21.67 -51.00
CA PRO A 317 8.32 -20.44 -50.95
C PRO A 317 7.79 -19.47 -49.90
N LYS A 318 8.71 -18.73 -49.25
CA LYS A 318 8.36 -17.64 -48.33
C LYS A 318 8.42 -16.30 -49.08
N SER A 319 7.51 -15.40 -48.72
CA SER A 319 7.52 -14.02 -49.20
C SER A 319 8.67 -13.26 -48.54
N ASP A 320 9.53 -12.65 -49.34
CA ASP A 320 10.65 -11.83 -48.89
C ASP A 320 10.21 -10.63 -48.05
N LYS A 321 9.00 -10.10 -48.30
CA LYS A 321 8.44 -8.94 -47.57
C LYS A 321 7.83 -9.29 -46.22
N THR A 322 7.25 -10.48 -46.07
CA THR A 322 6.44 -10.84 -44.88
C THR A 322 6.98 -12.05 -44.12
N GLY A 323 7.93 -12.78 -44.67
CA GLY A 323 8.46 -14.04 -44.13
C GLY A 323 7.42 -15.18 -44.07
N LYS A 324 6.20 -14.97 -44.58
CA LYS A 324 5.10 -15.95 -44.57
C LYS A 324 5.18 -16.84 -45.83
N TYR A 325 4.73 -18.08 -45.67
CA TYR A 325 4.65 -19.02 -46.82
C TYR A 325 3.67 -18.51 -47.89
N SER A 326 4.03 -18.62 -49.13
CA SER A 326 3.20 -18.22 -50.27
C SER A 326 2.24 -19.36 -50.63
N LEU A 327 0.95 -19.16 -50.33
CA LEU A 327 -0.13 -20.14 -50.60
C LEU A 327 -0.86 -19.86 -51.90
N THR A 328 -0.15 -19.47 -52.96
CA THR A 328 -0.75 -19.38 -54.27
C THR A 328 -1.09 -20.78 -54.82
N GLN A 329 -2.15 -20.89 -55.60
CA GLN A 329 -2.58 -22.17 -56.18
C GLN A 329 -1.41 -22.88 -56.89
N LYS A 330 -0.61 -22.13 -57.65
CA LYS A 330 0.56 -22.62 -58.33
C LYS A 330 1.58 -23.26 -57.35
N ASN A 331 1.91 -22.57 -56.26
CA ASN A 331 2.89 -23.07 -55.31
C ASN A 331 2.42 -24.33 -54.57
N ILE A 332 1.09 -24.44 -54.33
CA ILE A 332 0.49 -25.60 -53.67
C ILE A 332 0.45 -26.80 -54.67
N GLU A 333 0.13 -26.54 -55.93
CA GLU A 333 0.09 -27.59 -56.99
C GLU A 333 1.47 -28.25 -57.25
N GLU A 334 2.55 -27.53 -56.98
CA GLU A 334 3.93 -28.03 -57.10
C GLU A 334 4.39 -28.94 -55.93
N LEU A 335 3.57 -29.10 -54.86
CA LEU A 335 3.90 -29.98 -53.73
C LEU A 335 3.81 -31.47 -54.12
N GLU A 336 4.74 -32.26 -53.60
CA GLU A 336 4.78 -33.72 -53.84
C GLU A 336 3.80 -34.50 -52.93
N ASP A 337 3.58 -34.07 -51.69
CA ASP A 337 2.68 -34.76 -50.77
C ASP A 337 1.22 -34.58 -51.16
N SER A 338 0.49 -35.67 -51.33
CA SER A 338 -0.87 -35.65 -51.80
C SER A 338 -1.91 -35.20 -50.78
N LYS A 339 -1.79 -35.58 -49.48
CA LYS A 339 -2.78 -35.22 -48.42
C LYS A 339 -2.66 -33.76 -48.00
N ALA A 340 -1.44 -33.30 -47.75
CA ALA A 340 -1.21 -31.91 -47.39
C ALA A 340 -1.55 -30.95 -48.55
N LYS A 341 -1.22 -31.35 -49.79
CA LYS A 341 -1.58 -30.63 -51.00
C LYS A 341 -3.10 -30.52 -51.17
N GLU A 342 -3.80 -31.64 -51.04
CA GLU A 342 -5.25 -31.69 -51.16
C GLU A 342 -5.94 -30.83 -50.11
N PHE A 343 -5.51 -30.91 -48.83
CA PHE A 343 -6.00 -30.03 -47.78
C PHE A 343 -5.76 -28.54 -48.07
N LEU A 344 -4.56 -28.18 -48.50
CA LEU A 344 -4.23 -26.78 -48.82
C LEU A 344 -5.01 -26.24 -50.02
N LEU A 345 -5.34 -27.09 -51.01
CA LEU A 345 -6.12 -26.72 -52.19
C LEU A 345 -7.63 -26.60 -51.85
N THR A 346 -8.16 -27.60 -51.18
CA THR A 346 -9.62 -27.73 -50.98
C THR A 346 -10.09 -27.11 -49.66
N GLY A 347 -9.26 -27.16 -48.61
CA GLY A 347 -9.65 -26.83 -47.23
C GLY A 347 -10.52 -27.93 -46.63
N ASP A 348 -10.56 -29.11 -47.22
CA ASP A 348 -11.36 -30.23 -46.74
C ASP A 348 -10.63 -30.97 -45.60
N ASN A 349 -11.23 -30.91 -44.42
CA ASN A 349 -10.69 -31.52 -43.20
C ASN A 349 -10.69 -33.06 -43.25
N SER A 350 -11.53 -33.66 -44.10
CA SER A 350 -11.62 -35.13 -44.20
C SER A 350 -10.37 -35.78 -44.82
N VAL A 351 -9.50 -34.98 -45.42
CA VAL A 351 -8.22 -35.44 -46.00
C VAL A 351 -7.18 -35.76 -44.93
N LEU A 352 -7.25 -35.08 -43.78
CA LEU A 352 -6.38 -35.28 -42.63
C LEU A 352 -7.09 -36.12 -41.57
N ASP A 353 -6.36 -37.02 -40.92
CA ASP A 353 -6.95 -37.78 -39.82
C ASP A 353 -7.19 -36.87 -38.57
N GLU A 354 -8.19 -37.24 -37.74
CA GLU A 354 -8.57 -36.48 -36.57
C GLU A 354 -7.39 -36.25 -35.57
N LEU A 355 -6.48 -37.23 -35.45
CA LEU A 355 -5.32 -37.14 -34.58
C LEU A 355 -4.32 -36.10 -35.08
N GLU A 356 -4.18 -35.97 -36.39
CA GLU A 356 -3.30 -34.99 -37.02
C GLU A 356 -3.87 -33.58 -36.91
N ILE A 357 -5.17 -33.42 -37.10
CA ILE A 357 -5.88 -32.18 -36.85
C ILE A 357 -5.65 -31.71 -35.41
N ALA A 358 -5.86 -32.58 -34.43
CA ALA A 358 -5.63 -32.28 -33.05
C ALA A 358 -4.19 -31.86 -32.75
N ARG A 359 -3.22 -32.55 -33.28
CA ARG A 359 -1.76 -32.24 -33.11
C ARG A 359 -1.39 -30.87 -33.66
N ILE A 360 -1.87 -30.52 -34.85
CA ILE A 360 -1.56 -29.23 -35.49
C ILE A 360 -2.23 -28.10 -34.71
N SER A 361 -3.52 -28.21 -34.34
CA SER A 361 -4.21 -27.21 -33.52
C SER A 361 -3.54 -27.00 -32.17
N MET A 362 -3.13 -28.09 -31.53
CA MET A 362 -2.40 -28.02 -30.25
C MET A 362 -1.00 -27.40 -30.40
N ALA A 363 -0.29 -27.64 -31.47
CA ALA A 363 1.02 -27.02 -31.74
C ALA A 363 0.86 -25.51 -31.94
N LEU A 364 -0.13 -25.09 -32.73
CA LEU A 364 -0.45 -23.66 -32.95
C LEU A 364 -0.91 -22.97 -31.66
N TRP A 365 -1.74 -23.65 -30.87
CA TRP A 365 -2.15 -23.13 -29.58
C TRP A 365 -0.97 -22.94 -28.63
N LYS A 366 -0.06 -23.93 -28.55
CA LYS A 366 1.15 -23.87 -27.76
C LYS A 366 2.03 -22.67 -28.13
N GLU A 367 2.23 -22.45 -29.42
CA GLU A 367 3.00 -21.28 -29.90
C GLU A 367 2.35 -19.96 -29.54
N LYS A 368 1.03 -19.83 -29.72
CA LYS A 368 0.29 -18.63 -29.33
C LYS A 368 0.34 -18.35 -27.83
N ASN A 369 0.50 -19.38 -27.01
CA ASN A 369 0.52 -19.33 -25.57
C ASN A 369 1.94 -19.48 -25.01
N ASP A 370 2.89 -18.76 -25.62
CA ASP A 370 4.29 -18.65 -25.19
C ASP A 370 5.01 -20.01 -24.97
N GLY A 371 4.69 -20.98 -25.79
CA GLY A 371 5.29 -22.32 -25.74
C GLY A 371 4.64 -23.27 -24.72
N GLU A 372 3.49 -22.92 -24.14
CA GLU A 372 2.79 -23.70 -23.13
C GLU A 372 1.38 -24.12 -23.57
N TYR A 373 0.90 -25.26 -23.07
CA TYR A 373 -0.50 -25.66 -23.29
C TYR A 373 -1.48 -24.95 -22.38
N ILE A 374 -1.08 -24.66 -21.15
CA ILE A 374 -1.88 -23.98 -20.12
C ILE A 374 -1.04 -22.88 -19.50
N ASN A 375 -1.52 -21.66 -19.49
CA ASN A 375 -0.92 -20.61 -18.67
C ASN A 375 -1.42 -20.76 -17.23
N ILE A 376 -0.57 -21.28 -16.34
CA ILE A 376 -0.92 -21.55 -14.93
C ILE A 376 -1.11 -20.27 -14.09
N GLN A 377 -0.73 -19.10 -14.61
CA GLN A 377 -1.01 -17.80 -13.97
C GLN A 377 -2.35 -17.21 -14.44
N SER A 378 -2.94 -17.76 -15.51
CA SER A 378 -4.22 -17.30 -16.02
C SER A 378 -5.39 -17.84 -15.20
N LYS A 379 -5.98 -16.97 -14.39
CA LYS A 379 -7.23 -17.30 -13.65
C LYS A 379 -8.36 -17.74 -14.58
N LYS A 380 -8.34 -17.31 -15.84
CA LYS A 380 -9.31 -17.72 -16.85
C LYS A 380 -9.10 -19.17 -17.24
N HIS A 381 -7.87 -19.57 -17.61
CA HIS A 381 -7.57 -20.96 -18.00
C HIS A 381 -7.89 -21.93 -16.86
N LEU A 382 -7.40 -21.63 -15.65
CA LEU A 382 -7.65 -22.47 -14.47
C LEU A 382 -9.12 -22.50 -14.10
N GLY A 383 -9.82 -21.36 -14.17
CA GLY A 383 -11.25 -21.28 -13.88
C GLY A 383 -12.08 -22.10 -14.90
N GLU A 384 -11.75 -22.08 -16.18
CA GLU A 384 -12.43 -22.90 -17.18
C GLU A 384 -12.20 -24.39 -16.93
N ILE A 385 -10.97 -24.82 -16.66
CA ILE A 385 -10.66 -26.22 -16.34
C ILE A 385 -11.45 -26.65 -15.09
N VAL A 386 -11.38 -25.90 -14.01
CA VAL A 386 -12.00 -26.26 -12.73
C VAL A 386 -13.51 -26.21 -12.78
N PHE A 387 -14.11 -25.15 -13.33
CA PHE A 387 -15.55 -24.97 -13.25
C PHE A 387 -16.33 -25.66 -14.36
N LYS A 388 -15.76 -25.70 -15.60
CA LYS A 388 -16.47 -26.30 -16.75
C LYS A 388 -16.15 -27.76 -16.93
N TYR A 389 -14.87 -28.15 -16.80
CA TYR A 389 -14.41 -29.50 -17.09
C TYR A 389 -14.38 -30.41 -15.85
N MET A 390 -13.90 -29.91 -14.71
CA MET A 390 -13.97 -30.68 -13.44
C MET A 390 -15.33 -30.58 -12.74
N GLY A 391 -16.22 -29.67 -13.18
CA GLY A 391 -17.57 -29.53 -12.61
C GLY A 391 -17.61 -28.97 -11.17
N ILE A 392 -16.51 -28.40 -10.68
CA ILE A 392 -16.40 -27.90 -9.30
C ILE A 392 -17.09 -26.53 -9.20
N LYS A 393 -17.93 -26.35 -8.18
CA LYS A 393 -18.67 -25.10 -7.98
C LYS A 393 -17.77 -23.99 -7.42
N ALA A 394 -17.82 -22.80 -8.02
CA ALA A 394 -17.12 -21.62 -7.51
C ALA A 394 -17.68 -21.19 -6.15
N LYS A 395 -16.79 -20.85 -5.21
CA LYS A 395 -17.14 -20.31 -3.88
C LYS A 395 -17.43 -18.80 -3.95
N SER A 396 -16.79 -18.09 -4.86
CA SER A 396 -16.91 -16.66 -5.04
C SER A 396 -17.30 -16.29 -6.48
N LYS A 397 -17.87 -15.09 -6.64
CA LYS A 397 -18.21 -14.52 -7.94
C LYS A 397 -17.63 -13.11 -8.05
N THR A 398 -17.24 -12.73 -9.26
CA THR A 398 -16.85 -11.36 -9.57
C THR A 398 -18.04 -10.40 -9.41
N ARG A 399 -17.79 -9.09 -9.39
CA ARG A 399 -18.86 -8.07 -9.39
C ARG A 399 -19.85 -8.23 -10.56
N LYS A 400 -19.42 -8.85 -11.66
CA LYS A 400 -20.25 -9.15 -12.84
C LYS A 400 -20.94 -10.53 -12.75
N GLY A 401 -20.89 -11.22 -11.60
CA GLY A 401 -21.54 -12.49 -11.36
C GLY A 401 -20.83 -13.74 -11.93
N GLN A 402 -19.63 -13.59 -12.50
CA GLN A 402 -18.86 -14.70 -13.06
C GLN A 402 -18.15 -15.51 -11.93
N ALA A 403 -18.03 -16.81 -12.11
CA ALA A 403 -17.25 -17.68 -11.23
C ALA A 403 -15.79 -17.19 -11.12
N GLN A 404 -15.27 -17.09 -9.90
CA GLN A 404 -13.92 -16.58 -9.64
C GLN A 404 -13.01 -17.69 -9.14
N PHE A 405 -11.89 -17.91 -9.84
CA PHE A 405 -10.77 -18.71 -9.37
C PHE A 405 -9.83 -17.81 -8.56
N ASP A 406 -9.89 -17.93 -7.23
CA ASP A 406 -9.11 -17.17 -6.27
C ASP A 406 -8.26 -18.06 -5.37
N MET A 407 -7.54 -17.44 -4.42
CA MET A 407 -6.67 -18.19 -3.50
C MET A 407 -7.45 -19.12 -2.59
N ASP A 408 -8.65 -18.73 -2.14
CA ASP A 408 -9.50 -19.57 -1.28
C ASP A 408 -9.93 -20.85 -2.02
N MET A 409 -10.24 -20.70 -3.32
CA MET A 409 -10.53 -21.84 -4.19
C MET A 409 -9.31 -22.73 -4.38
N LEU A 410 -8.14 -22.15 -4.60
CA LEU A 410 -6.89 -22.90 -4.75
C LEU A 410 -6.52 -23.65 -3.47
N GLU A 411 -6.68 -23.03 -2.30
CA GLU A 411 -6.42 -23.68 -1.00
C GLU A 411 -7.35 -24.87 -0.74
N GLU A 412 -8.58 -24.78 -1.19
CA GLU A 412 -9.52 -25.91 -1.10
C GLU A 412 -9.13 -27.05 -2.03
N LEU A 413 -8.81 -26.73 -3.27
CA LEU A 413 -8.38 -27.72 -4.26
C LEU A 413 -7.05 -28.40 -3.86
N ALA A 414 -6.16 -27.67 -3.21
CA ALA A 414 -4.89 -28.18 -2.71
C ALA A 414 -5.03 -29.31 -1.70
N LYS A 415 -6.17 -29.41 -1.01
CA LYS A 415 -6.47 -30.53 -0.09
C LYS A 415 -6.71 -31.86 -0.82
N THR A 416 -7.06 -31.80 -2.11
CA THR A 416 -7.48 -32.97 -2.90
C THR A 416 -6.59 -33.23 -4.10
N TYR A 417 -6.10 -32.17 -4.75
CA TYR A 417 -5.38 -32.26 -6.01
C TYR A 417 -3.92 -31.85 -5.87
N ALA A 418 -2.99 -32.74 -6.18
CA ALA A 418 -1.56 -32.47 -6.09
C ALA A 418 -1.12 -31.29 -6.97
N TRP A 419 -1.70 -31.10 -8.17
CA TRP A 419 -1.41 -29.97 -9.02
C TRP A 419 -1.77 -28.62 -8.37
N ALA A 420 -2.85 -28.59 -7.58
CA ALA A 420 -3.30 -27.38 -6.91
C ALA A 420 -2.37 -27.02 -5.74
N GLU A 421 -1.89 -28.02 -4.98
CA GLU A 421 -0.87 -27.78 -3.94
C GLU A 421 0.44 -27.29 -4.55
N ASN A 422 0.92 -27.90 -5.62
CA ASN A 422 2.12 -27.44 -6.31
C ASN A 422 1.95 -26.03 -6.91
N LEU A 423 0.76 -25.70 -7.44
CA LEU A 423 0.45 -24.34 -7.92
C LEU A 423 0.42 -23.33 -6.76
N ARG A 424 -0.07 -23.72 -5.58
CA ARG A 424 -0.04 -22.89 -4.37
C ARG A 424 1.41 -22.59 -3.96
N ILE A 425 2.29 -23.60 -4.00
CA ILE A 425 3.73 -23.43 -3.76
C ILE A 425 4.34 -22.47 -4.79
N TYR A 426 4.14 -22.73 -6.08
CA TYR A 426 4.63 -21.89 -7.17
C TYR A 426 4.20 -20.42 -7.00
N ASN A 427 2.91 -20.16 -6.74
CA ASN A 427 2.40 -18.80 -6.57
C ASN A 427 3.02 -18.09 -5.36
N LYS A 428 3.29 -18.81 -4.27
CA LYS A 428 3.98 -18.24 -3.08
C LYS A 428 5.44 -17.93 -3.39
N LEU A 429 6.16 -18.83 -4.06
CA LEU A 429 7.55 -18.59 -4.49
C LEU A 429 7.63 -17.38 -5.45
N LEU A 430 6.73 -17.33 -6.43
CA LEU A 430 6.66 -16.21 -7.36
C LEU A 430 6.40 -14.87 -6.64
N LYS A 431 5.48 -14.88 -5.65
CA LYS A 431 5.22 -13.70 -4.84
C LYS A 431 6.44 -13.27 -4.03
N ILE A 432 7.15 -14.22 -3.39
CA ILE A 432 8.37 -13.92 -2.63
C ILE A 432 9.42 -13.30 -3.57
N LYS A 433 9.66 -13.93 -4.73
CA LYS A 433 10.60 -13.41 -5.71
C LYS A 433 10.24 -11.98 -6.14
N SER A 434 9.06 -11.79 -6.72
CA SER A 434 8.67 -10.51 -7.34
C SER A 434 8.41 -9.39 -6.32
N THR A 435 7.87 -9.72 -5.13
CA THR A 435 7.48 -8.70 -4.14
C THR A 435 8.65 -8.26 -3.28
N TYR A 436 9.63 -9.12 -3.02
CA TYR A 436 10.74 -8.85 -2.13
C TYR A 436 12.09 -8.91 -2.84
N VAL A 437 12.46 -10.06 -3.41
CA VAL A 437 13.81 -10.27 -3.94
C VAL A 437 14.10 -9.36 -5.12
N ASP A 438 13.30 -9.42 -6.18
CA ASP A 438 13.47 -8.58 -7.38
C ASP A 438 13.36 -7.10 -7.01
N ARG A 439 12.39 -6.76 -6.15
CA ARG A 439 12.18 -5.38 -5.71
C ARG A 439 13.37 -4.81 -4.95
N PHE A 440 14.01 -5.59 -4.08
CA PHE A 440 15.20 -5.14 -3.36
C PHE A 440 16.39 -4.98 -4.32
N ILE A 441 16.57 -5.89 -5.29
CA ILE A 441 17.61 -5.76 -6.30
C ILE A 441 17.38 -4.51 -7.17
N ASP A 442 16.18 -4.36 -7.72
CA ASP A 442 15.86 -3.32 -8.70
C ASP A 442 15.85 -1.90 -8.12
N ASN A 443 15.51 -1.77 -6.83
CA ASN A 443 15.33 -0.47 -6.16
C ASN A 443 16.36 -0.19 -5.07
N SER A 444 17.40 -1.01 -4.92
CA SER A 444 18.52 -0.67 -4.04
C SER A 444 19.46 0.33 -4.74
N GLU A 445 20.06 1.18 -3.94
CA GLU A 445 21.10 2.11 -4.35
C GLU A 445 22.33 1.91 -3.47
N ASP A 446 23.48 1.59 -4.08
CA ASP A 446 24.74 1.33 -3.37
C ASP A 446 24.61 0.28 -2.26
N GLY A 447 23.83 -0.78 -2.49
CA GLY A 447 23.59 -1.85 -1.52
C GLY A 447 22.63 -1.47 -0.38
N ARG A 448 21.87 -0.40 -0.53
CA ARG A 448 20.92 0.09 0.47
C ARG A 448 19.52 0.24 -0.11
N TYR A 449 18.51 -0.20 0.65
CA TYR A 449 17.09 -0.06 0.31
C TYR A 449 16.44 1.02 1.16
N TYR A 450 15.56 1.82 0.55
CA TYR A 450 14.89 2.94 1.19
C TYR A 450 13.40 2.68 1.22
N PHE A 451 12.89 2.32 2.39
CA PHE A 451 11.46 2.20 2.63
C PHE A 451 10.79 3.57 2.60
N TYR A 452 9.53 3.59 2.19
CA TYR A 452 8.71 4.79 2.20
C TYR A 452 7.61 4.66 3.26
N PHE A 453 7.49 5.68 4.13
CA PHE A 453 6.58 5.67 5.28
C PHE A 453 5.53 6.77 5.19
N LYS A 454 4.34 6.44 4.65
CA LYS A 454 3.22 7.38 4.54
C LYS A 454 2.53 7.56 5.89
N GLN A 455 2.82 8.65 6.59
CA GLN A 455 2.20 8.97 7.87
C GLN A 455 0.69 9.28 7.73
N HIS A 456 0.24 9.70 6.56
CA HIS A 456 -1.15 9.90 6.16
C HIS A 456 -1.77 8.66 5.47
N GLY A 457 -1.13 7.50 5.52
CA GLY A 457 -1.53 6.30 4.76
C GLY A 457 -2.78 5.60 5.29
N THR A 458 -3.16 5.84 6.53
CA THR A 458 -4.34 5.23 7.18
C THR A 458 -5.11 6.24 8.01
N VAL A 459 -6.41 6.03 8.17
CA VAL A 459 -7.28 6.90 9.00
C VAL A 459 -6.91 6.88 10.49
N SER A 460 -6.22 5.85 10.95
CA SER A 460 -5.82 5.69 12.36
C SER A 460 -4.50 6.36 12.71
N GLY A 461 -3.74 6.87 11.74
CA GLY A 461 -2.39 7.40 11.94
C GLY A 461 -1.29 6.33 11.99
N ARG A 462 -1.61 5.06 11.67
CA ARG A 462 -0.59 4.06 11.36
C ARG A 462 0.08 4.40 10.04
N TYR A 463 1.36 4.12 9.93
CA TYR A 463 2.05 4.25 8.64
C TYR A 463 1.46 3.33 7.58
N GLY A 464 1.39 3.83 6.36
CA GLY A 464 1.30 2.98 5.17
C GLY A 464 2.70 2.80 4.60
N SER A 465 3.28 1.61 4.71
CA SER A 465 4.64 1.32 4.23
C SER A 465 4.73 -0.08 3.63
N ASP A 466 5.65 -0.25 2.70
CA ASP A 466 6.04 -1.56 2.19
C ASP A 466 6.83 -2.39 3.21
N ALA A 467 7.50 -1.77 4.18
CA ALA A 467 8.10 -2.47 5.32
C ALA A 467 7.08 -3.31 6.11
N GLN A 468 5.82 -2.85 6.20
CA GLN A 468 4.73 -3.58 6.86
C GLN A 468 4.26 -4.83 6.10
N GLN A 469 4.67 -4.99 4.84
CA GLN A 469 4.34 -6.18 4.04
C GLN A 469 5.38 -7.30 4.20
N LEU A 470 6.50 -7.04 4.89
CA LEU A 470 7.51 -8.04 5.16
C LEU A 470 6.92 -9.22 5.95
N PRO A 471 7.18 -10.45 5.51
CA PRO A 471 6.60 -11.60 6.17
C PRO A 471 7.17 -11.77 7.58
N LYS A 472 6.32 -12.21 8.52
CA LYS A 472 6.80 -12.63 9.85
C LYS A 472 7.53 -13.95 9.72
N PRO A 473 8.70 -14.12 10.35
CA PRO A 473 9.39 -15.39 10.42
C PRO A 473 8.52 -16.46 11.07
N LYS A 474 8.72 -17.70 10.64
CA LYS A 474 8.03 -18.89 11.17
C LYS A 474 9.05 -19.81 11.80
N GLU A 475 8.63 -20.60 12.77
CA GLU A 475 9.47 -21.66 13.33
C GLU A 475 9.98 -22.57 12.19
N GLU A 476 11.28 -22.75 12.14
CA GLU A 476 11.99 -23.48 11.10
C GLU A 476 12.61 -24.75 11.71
N GLY A 477 12.05 -25.92 11.37
CA GLY A 477 12.68 -27.21 11.68
C GLY A 477 13.60 -27.67 10.55
N GLU A 478 14.37 -28.74 10.76
CA GLU A 478 15.27 -29.30 9.75
C GLU A 478 14.55 -29.63 8.43
N ASP A 479 13.31 -30.10 8.49
CA ASP A 479 12.47 -30.44 7.34
C ASP A 479 11.47 -29.33 6.96
N ALA A 480 11.79 -28.06 7.25
CA ALA A 480 10.87 -26.97 6.96
C ALA A 480 10.54 -26.89 5.45
N PRO A 481 9.26 -26.71 5.10
CA PRO A 481 8.87 -26.56 3.69
C PRO A 481 9.63 -25.40 3.01
N ILE A 482 9.94 -25.56 1.72
CA ILE A 482 10.68 -24.60 0.92
C ILE A 482 10.13 -23.17 1.04
N ILE A 483 8.80 -23.02 1.12
CA ILE A 483 8.14 -21.73 1.33
C ILE A 483 8.52 -21.09 2.66
N VAL A 484 8.68 -21.86 3.72
CA VAL A 484 9.07 -21.36 5.05
C VAL A 484 10.49 -20.84 4.99
N LYS A 485 11.42 -21.60 4.38
CA LYS A 485 12.81 -21.18 4.19
C LYS A 485 12.92 -19.85 3.47
N TYR A 486 12.26 -19.72 2.30
CA TYR A 486 12.26 -18.46 1.53
C TYR A 486 11.48 -17.32 2.21
N THR A 487 10.45 -17.62 3.00
CA THR A 487 9.75 -16.60 3.78
C THR A 487 10.65 -16.02 4.86
N ASN A 488 11.39 -16.87 5.56
CA ASN A 488 12.24 -16.46 6.68
C ASN A 488 13.48 -15.70 6.22
N ILE A 489 14.01 -16.01 5.03
CA ILE A 489 15.21 -15.35 4.51
C ILE A 489 14.98 -13.88 4.13
N VAL A 490 13.72 -13.48 3.85
CA VAL A 490 13.42 -12.10 3.42
C VAL A 490 13.90 -11.05 4.42
N ARG A 491 13.74 -11.29 5.72
CA ARG A 491 14.24 -10.37 6.76
C ARG A 491 15.75 -10.47 7.01
N ALA A 492 16.39 -11.58 6.60
CA ALA A 492 17.84 -11.73 6.72
C ALA A 492 18.60 -10.86 5.72
N PHE A 493 17.99 -10.45 4.61
CA PHE A 493 18.60 -9.49 3.68
C PHE A 493 18.82 -8.11 4.29
N LEU A 494 18.01 -7.73 5.30
CA LEU A 494 18.04 -6.42 5.95
C LEU A 494 19.01 -6.47 7.12
N ILE A 495 20.21 -5.95 6.91
CA ILE A 495 21.33 -6.03 7.86
C ILE A 495 21.61 -4.69 8.55
N ALA A 496 22.27 -4.75 9.69
CA ALA A 496 22.65 -3.55 10.45
C ALA A 496 23.75 -2.73 9.74
N GLY A 497 24.59 -3.38 8.94
CA GLY A 497 25.79 -2.78 8.35
C GLY A 497 27.05 -2.94 9.21
N ASN A 498 28.20 -2.56 8.65
CA ASN A 498 29.49 -2.75 9.30
C ASN A 498 29.66 -1.92 10.59
N GLY A 499 30.04 -2.57 11.70
CA GLY A 499 30.22 -1.92 12.99
C GLY A 499 28.93 -1.47 13.67
N ARG A 500 27.80 -1.98 13.22
CA ARG A 500 26.46 -1.65 13.72
C ARG A 500 25.66 -2.88 14.12
N LYS A 501 24.66 -2.69 14.93
CA LYS A 501 23.64 -3.68 15.32
C LYS A 501 22.25 -3.08 15.10
N VAL A 502 21.25 -3.92 15.06
CA VAL A 502 19.87 -3.51 15.24
C VAL A 502 19.42 -3.84 16.66
N ILE A 503 18.70 -2.91 17.28
CA ILE A 503 17.84 -3.19 18.44
C ILE A 503 16.44 -3.36 17.89
N ASP A 504 15.90 -4.56 17.97
CA ASP A 504 14.54 -4.89 17.56
C ASP A 504 13.67 -4.99 18.81
N SER A 505 12.56 -4.26 18.85
CA SER A 505 11.66 -4.28 20.00
C SER A 505 10.21 -4.23 19.53
N ASP A 506 9.44 -5.27 19.84
CA ASP A 506 8.03 -5.43 19.48
C ASP A 506 7.14 -5.40 20.73
N TYR A 507 6.03 -4.69 20.69
CA TYR A 507 5.09 -4.66 21.81
C TYR A 507 4.35 -6.00 21.96
N GLU A 508 4.39 -6.58 23.14
CA GLU A 508 3.59 -7.76 23.45
C GLU A 508 2.10 -7.43 23.50
N SER A 509 1.35 -7.78 22.45
CA SER A 509 -0.12 -7.61 22.41
C SER A 509 -0.59 -6.15 22.63
N LEU A 510 -0.01 -5.17 21.93
CA LEU A 510 -0.31 -3.74 22.11
C LEU A 510 -1.80 -3.41 22.00
N GLU A 511 -2.49 -3.84 20.93
CA GLU A 511 -3.92 -3.53 20.75
C GLU A 511 -4.79 -4.08 21.89
N PRO A 512 -4.62 -5.32 22.38
CA PRO A 512 -5.30 -5.79 23.58
C PRO A 512 -5.06 -4.97 24.84
N HIS A 513 -3.85 -4.46 25.06
CA HIS A 513 -3.56 -3.58 26.20
C HIS A 513 -4.25 -2.20 26.04
N CYS A 514 -4.19 -1.61 24.84
CA CYS A 514 -4.95 -0.41 24.54
C CYS A 514 -6.45 -0.61 24.78
N PHE A 515 -6.97 -1.77 24.39
CA PHE A 515 -8.35 -2.13 24.60
C PHE A 515 -8.74 -2.20 26.08
N ALA A 516 -7.96 -2.88 26.91
CA ALA A 516 -8.20 -2.96 28.34
C ALA A 516 -8.11 -1.59 29.03
N SER A 517 -7.21 -0.73 28.57
CA SER A 517 -7.06 0.63 29.09
C SER A 517 -8.24 1.54 28.72
N VAL A 518 -8.60 1.58 27.42
CA VAL A 518 -9.66 2.49 26.92
C VAL A 518 -11.04 2.10 27.44
N THR A 519 -11.32 0.80 27.56
CA THR A 519 -12.60 0.34 28.12
C THR A 519 -12.68 0.51 29.64
N GLY A 520 -11.54 0.56 30.32
CA GLY A 520 -11.47 0.58 31.78
C GLY A 520 -11.91 -0.71 32.46
N ASP A 521 -12.16 -1.78 31.68
CA ASP A 521 -12.66 -3.05 32.17
C ASP A 521 -11.63 -3.74 33.08
N LYS A 522 -11.97 -3.88 34.35
CA LYS A 522 -11.07 -4.39 35.40
C LYS A 522 -10.60 -5.80 35.12
N LYS A 523 -11.48 -6.63 34.54
CA LYS A 523 -11.16 -8.00 34.24
C LYS A 523 -10.18 -8.12 33.06
N LEU A 524 -10.34 -7.27 32.03
CA LEU A 524 -9.38 -7.17 30.96
C LEU A 524 -8.02 -6.69 31.48
N GLN A 525 -8.00 -5.66 32.33
CA GLN A 525 -6.78 -5.17 32.95
C GLN A 525 -6.06 -6.26 33.77
N GLU A 526 -6.83 -7.03 34.56
CA GLU A 526 -6.29 -8.14 35.35
C GLU A 526 -5.67 -9.23 34.48
N ILE A 527 -6.31 -9.60 33.36
CA ILE A 527 -5.80 -10.61 32.41
C ILE A 527 -4.41 -10.22 31.92
N PHE A 528 -4.23 -8.96 31.48
CA PHE A 528 -2.95 -8.51 30.91
C PHE A 528 -1.89 -8.29 32.00
N ASN A 529 -2.25 -7.71 33.13
CA ASN A 529 -1.31 -7.48 34.23
C ASN A 529 -0.79 -8.79 34.86
N ASN A 530 -1.59 -9.86 34.84
CA ASN A 530 -1.15 -11.18 35.29
C ASN A 530 -0.44 -12.00 34.21
N GLY A 531 -0.36 -11.50 32.97
CA GLY A 531 0.25 -12.21 31.85
C GLY A 531 -0.55 -13.44 31.37
N TRP A 532 -1.83 -13.50 31.71
CA TRP A 532 -2.72 -14.59 31.25
C TRP A 532 -2.97 -14.51 29.73
N ASP A 533 -3.28 -15.65 29.13
CA ASP A 533 -3.67 -15.69 27.72
C ASP A 533 -5.11 -15.19 27.53
N PHE A 534 -5.24 -14.01 26.97
CA PHE A 534 -6.52 -13.37 26.70
C PHE A 534 -7.51 -14.28 25.98
N TYR A 535 -7.07 -14.96 24.91
CA TYR A 535 -7.94 -15.82 24.12
C TYR A 535 -8.39 -17.07 24.89
N SER A 536 -7.51 -17.65 25.72
CA SER A 536 -7.89 -18.73 26.63
C SER A 536 -8.89 -18.24 27.66
N THR A 537 -8.71 -17.06 28.23
CA THR A 537 -9.66 -16.47 29.20
C THR A 537 -11.04 -16.27 28.56
N VAL A 538 -11.08 -15.72 27.35
CA VAL A 538 -12.32 -15.53 26.60
C VAL A 538 -13.01 -16.87 26.34
N ALA A 539 -12.28 -17.90 25.86
CA ALA A 539 -12.86 -19.23 25.63
C ALA A 539 -13.45 -19.84 26.89
N ILE A 540 -12.68 -19.80 28.00
CA ILE A 540 -13.11 -20.35 29.30
C ILE A 540 -14.40 -19.66 29.76
N GLN A 541 -14.46 -18.36 29.62
CA GLN A 541 -15.60 -17.56 30.10
C GLN A 541 -16.84 -17.70 29.20
N THR A 542 -16.69 -17.59 27.88
CA THR A 542 -17.83 -17.63 26.97
C THR A 542 -18.45 -19.01 26.81
N GLU A 543 -17.65 -20.06 26.98
CA GLU A 543 -18.09 -21.44 26.86
C GLU A 543 -18.25 -22.15 28.23
N ASN A 544 -18.02 -21.44 29.35
CA ASN A 544 -18.08 -21.97 30.72
C ASN A 544 -17.22 -23.23 30.89
N LEU A 545 -15.98 -23.22 30.36
CA LEU A 545 -15.07 -24.35 30.46
C LEU A 545 -14.58 -24.54 31.89
N THR A 546 -14.56 -25.79 32.37
CA THR A 546 -14.06 -26.16 33.70
C THR A 546 -12.80 -27.02 33.58
N GLY A 547 -11.94 -26.98 34.61
CA GLY A 547 -10.75 -27.83 34.67
C GLY A 547 -9.59 -27.32 33.80
N VAL A 548 -9.69 -26.12 33.18
CA VAL A 548 -8.66 -25.51 32.34
C VAL A 548 -8.29 -24.12 32.85
N SER A 549 -7.08 -23.64 32.53
CA SER A 549 -6.54 -22.39 32.95
C SER A 549 -6.16 -21.49 31.77
N ALA A 550 -6.20 -20.17 31.97
CA ALA A 550 -5.64 -19.16 31.06
C ALA A 550 -4.19 -18.80 31.39
N ASP A 551 -3.68 -19.25 32.56
CA ASP A 551 -2.28 -19.06 32.92
C ASP A 551 -1.38 -19.88 32.00
N LYS A 552 -0.46 -19.22 31.30
CA LYS A 552 0.48 -19.85 30.37
C LYS A 552 1.44 -20.82 31.05
N LYS A 553 1.64 -20.68 32.38
CA LYS A 553 2.52 -21.52 33.20
C LYS A 553 1.81 -22.72 33.80
N ALA A 554 0.47 -22.76 33.82
CA ALA A 554 -0.30 -23.82 34.39
C ALA A 554 -0.23 -25.14 33.57
N ASP A 555 -0.24 -26.29 34.26
CA ASP A 555 -0.25 -27.58 33.58
C ASP A 555 -1.52 -27.81 32.77
N ASN A 556 -2.65 -27.27 33.27
CA ASN A 556 -3.95 -27.31 32.60
C ASN A 556 -4.20 -26.09 31.68
N TYR A 557 -3.17 -25.46 31.14
CA TYR A 557 -3.28 -24.35 30.22
C TYR A 557 -4.08 -24.72 28.95
N LEU A 558 -5.15 -23.96 28.67
CA LEU A 558 -6.10 -24.29 27.60
C LEU A 558 -5.41 -24.47 26.22
N LYS A 559 -4.43 -23.64 25.86
CA LYS A 559 -3.73 -23.79 24.59
C LYS A 559 -3.01 -25.14 24.45
N LYS A 560 -2.54 -25.73 25.58
CA LYS A 560 -1.88 -27.03 25.56
C LYS A 560 -2.93 -28.16 25.46
N LEU A 561 -4.08 -28.04 26.15
CA LEU A 561 -5.09 -29.07 26.22
C LEU A 561 -6.07 -29.03 25.05
N ASP A 562 -6.53 -27.84 24.63
CA ASP A 562 -7.47 -27.65 23.54
C ASP A 562 -7.13 -26.40 22.73
N PRO A 563 -6.11 -26.49 21.85
CA PRO A 563 -5.70 -25.37 21.00
C PRO A 563 -6.81 -24.94 20.02
N ILE A 564 -7.77 -25.83 19.69
CA ILE A 564 -8.87 -25.52 18.75
C ILE A 564 -9.79 -24.48 19.36
N LYS A 565 -10.25 -24.69 20.59
CA LYS A 565 -11.12 -23.71 21.30
C LYS A 565 -10.45 -22.37 21.50
N ARG A 566 -9.17 -22.38 21.89
CA ARG A 566 -8.40 -21.15 22.02
C ARG A 566 -8.28 -20.40 20.68
N ASN A 567 -8.07 -21.10 19.56
CA ASN A 567 -8.00 -20.49 18.23
C ASN A 567 -9.36 -19.98 17.74
N GLN A 568 -10.46 -20.66 18.08
CA GLN A 568 -11.81 -20.16 17.83
C GLN A 568 -12.04 -18.87 18.61
N ALA A 569 -11.69 -18.81 19.89
CA ALA A 569 -11.79 -17.59 20.68
C ALA A 569 -10.93 -16.46 20.10
N LYS A 570 -9.73 -16.74 19.60
CA LYS A 570 -8.90 -15.76 18.89
C LYS A 570 -9.62 -15.18 17.66
N ALA A 571 -10.33 -16.02 16.90
CA ALA A 571 -11.03 -15.58 15.69
C ALA A 571 -12.17 -14.59 15.99
N TYR A 572 -12.83 -14.70 17.14
CA TYR A 572 -13.98 -13.85 17.44
C TYR A 572 -13.75 -12.76 18.49
N SER A 573 -12.80 -12.91 19.41
CA SER A 573 -12.63 -11.98 20.55
C SER A 573 -12.44 -10.53 20.10
N LEU A 574 -11.47 -10.29 19.23
CA LEU A 574 -11.24 -8.95 18.68
C LEU A 574 -12.36 -8.53 17.71
N GLY A 575 -12.90 -9.47 16.95
CA GLY A 575 -14.04 -9.21 16.07
C GLY A 575 -15.25 -8.66 16.81
N ILE A 576 -15.64 -9.29 17.93
CA ILE A 576 -16.76 -8.84 18.77
C ILE A 576 -16.41 -7.48 19.40
N ALA A 577 -15.20 -7.32 19.93
CA ALA A 577 -14.72 -6.04 20.47
C ALA A 577 -14.88 -4.90 19.45
N TYR A 578 -14.53 -5.14 18.19
CA TYR A 578 -14.63 -4.22 17.07
C TYR A 578 -16.02 -4.10 16.44
N GLY A 579 -17.04 -4.70 17.03
CA GLY A 579 -18.41 -4.54 16.59
C GLY A 579 -18.92 -5.65 15.66
N MET A 580 -18.22 -6.78 15.54
CA MET A 580 -18.74 -7.96 14.82
C MET A 580 -20.05 -8.42 15.45
N GLU A 581 -21.06 -8.59 14.63
CA GLU A 581 -22.38 -9.05 15.03
C GLU A 581 -22.54 -10.57 14.81
N ALA A 582 -23.54 -11.17 15.46
CA ALA A 582 -23.76 -12.60 15.47
C ALA A 582 -23.84 -13.27 14.09
N TYR A 583 -24.43 -12.59 13.10
CA TYR A 583 -24.48 -13.13 11.72
C TYR A 583 -23.09 -13.31 11.11
N ALA A 584 -22.25 -12.28 11.21
CA ALA A 584 -20.89 -12.33 10.68
C ALA A 584 -20.04 -13.36 11.46
N LEU A 585 -20.22 -13.41 12.78
CA LEU A 585 -19.57 -14.41 13.61
C LEU A 585 -19.98 -15.84 13.22
N GLY A 586 -21.28 -16.07 12.99
CA GLY A 586 -21.79 -17.37 12.55
C GLY A 586 -21.16 -17.83 11.24
N MET A 587 -21.04 -16.93 10.27
CA MET A 587 -20.37 -17.19 8.99
C MET A 587 -18.88 -17.50 9.18
N THR A 588 -18.17 -16.77 10.04
CA THR A 588 -16.74 -16.98 10.31
C THR A 588 -16.45 -18.31 10.98
N LEU A 589 -17.28 -18.71 11.93
CA LEU A 589 -17.11 -19.95 12.69
C LEU A 589 -17.82 -21.17 12.05
N GLY A 590 -18.64 -20.97 11.01
CA GLY A 590 -19.46 -22.03 10.41
C GLY A 590 -20.58 -22.53 11.34
N ILE A 591 -21.10 -21.68 12.23
CA ILE A 591 -22.15 -22.03 13.21
C ILE A 591 -23.46 -21.26 12.94
N PRO A 592 -24.62 -21.79 13.39
CA PRO A 592 -25.89 -21.08 13.27
C PRO A 592 -25.87 -19.71 13.96
N THR A 593 -26.52 -18.69 13.37
CA THR A 593 -26.60 -17.34 13.92
C THR A 593 -27.08 -17.30 15.38
N LYS A 594 -28.06 -18.12 15.75
CA LYS A 594 -28.57 -18.22 17.11
C LYS A 594 -27.52 -18.71 18.14
N GLN A 595 -26.59 -19.55 17.70
CA GLN A 595 -25.44 -19.95 18.54
C GLN A 595 -24.42 -18.82 18.63
N ALA A 596 -24.16 -18.12 17.54
CA ALA A 596 -23.30 -16.96 17.53
C ALA A 596 -23.84 -15.82 18.41
N GLU A 597 -25.17 -15.61 18.46
CA GLU A 597 -25.82 -14.65 19.38
C GLU A 597 -25.48 -14.94 20.85
N LYS A 598 -25.51 -16.21 21.23
CA LYS A 598 -25.14 -16.61 22.60
C LYS A 598 -23.67 -16.36 22.91
N LEU A 599 -22.77 -16.61 21.94
CA LEU A 599 -21.34 -16.29 22.12
C LEU A 599 -21.10 -14.80 22.26
N VAL A 600 -21.73 -13.96 21.41
CA VAL A 600 -21.63 -12.49 21.51
C VAL A 600 -22.16 -12.00 22.86
N ALA A 601 -23.32 -12.48 23.27
CA ALA A 601 -23.90 -12.10 24.57
C ALA A 601 -23.01 -12.52 25.74
N GLY A 602 -22.57 -13.77 25.77
CA GLY A 602 -21.68 -14.27 26.82
C GLY A 602 -20.34 -13.54 26.90
N TYR A 603 -19.78 -13.15 25.73
CA TYR A 603 -18.58 -12.30 25.68
C TYR A 603 -18.83 -10.93 26.30
N LEU A 604 -19.89 -10.23 25.88
CA LEU A 604 -20.20 -8.87 26.35
C LEU A 604 -20.65 -8.84 27.83
N ASP A 605 -21.37 -9.85 28.28
CA ASP A 605 -21.78 -9.95 29.70
C ASP A 605 -20.58 -10.32 30.60
N GLY A 606 -19.57 -10.95 30.03
CA GLY A 606 -18.31 -11.20 30.72
C GLY A 606 -17.42 -9.98 30.91
N PHE A 607 -17.60 -8.94 30.09
CA PHE A 607 -16.84 -7.71 30.12
C PHE A 607 -17.80 -6.48 30.11
N PRO A 608 -18.42 -6.15 31.26
CA PRO A 608 -19.50 -5.16 31.32
C PRO A 608 -19.04 -3.72 30.99
N ASP A 609 -17.83 -3.35 31.38
CA ASP A 609 -17.30 -2.00 31.07
C ASP A 609 -16.98 -1.86 29.57
N LEU A 610 -16.54 -2.94 28.92
CA LEU A 610 -16.44 -3.01 27.47
C LEU A 610 -17.80 -2.79 26.79
N LYS A 611 -18.85 -3.48 27.26
CA LYS A 611 -20.20 -3.33 26.71
C LYS A 611 -20.65 -1.87 26.78
N LYS A 612 -20.47 -1.24 27.94
CA LYS A 612 -20.78 0.17 28.16
C LYS A 612 -19.98 1.09 27.24
N TRP A 613 -18.65 0.91 27.16
CA TRP A 613 -17.79 1.69 26.27
C TRP A 613 -18.25 1.64 24.81
N ARG A 614 -18.65 0.46 24.31
CA ARG A 614 -19.19 0.30 22.94
C ARG A 614 -20.46 1.12 22.74
N GLU A 615 -21.37 1.10 23.70
CA GLU A 615 -22.63 1.85 23.65
C GLU A 615 -22.38 3.34 23.72
N ASP A 616 -21.57 3.82 24.67
CA ASP A 616 -21.20 5.23 24.82
C ASP A 616 -20.51 5.80 23.57
N SER A 617 -19.56 5.05 23.00
CA SER A 617 -18.89 5.43 21.75
C SER A 617 -19.85 5.58 20.57
N ARG A 618 -20.80 4.66 20.44
CA ARG A 618 -21.82 4.73 19.40
C ARG A 618 -22.79 5.90 19.60
N ILE A 619 -23.17 6.20 20.84
CA ILE A 619 -24.00 7.38 21.16
C ILE A 619 -23.26 8.64 20.79
N GLN A 620 -21.99 8.78 21.19
CA GLN A 620 -21.16 9.95 20.87
C GLN A 620 -21.12 10.22 19.35
N VAL A 621 -20.88 9.20 18.54
CA VAL A 621 -20.83 9.36 17.08
C VAL A 621 -22.18 9.71 16.46
N LYS A 622 -23.27 9.16 16.98
CA LYS A 622 -24.64 9.49 16.52
C LYS A 622 -25.00 10.96 16.79
N GLU A 623 -24.54 11.50 17.91
CA GLU A 623 -24.83 12.87 18.34
C GLU A 623 -23.87 13.88 17.73
N ASN A 624 -22.56 13.61 17.77
CA ASN A 624 -21.53 14.57 17.40
C ASN A 624 -21.03 14.41 15.96
N GLY A 625 -21.16 13.21 15.36
CA GLY A 625 -20.61 12.91 14.03
C GLY A 625 -19.10 12.68 14.02
N HIS A 626 -18.48 12.56 15.19
CA HIS A 626 -17.06 12.22 15.34
C HIS A 626 -16.80 11.48 16.66
N ILE A 627 -15.61 10.88 16.76
CA ILE A 627 -15.09 10.25 17.98
C ILE A 627 -13.63 10.66 18.16
N THR A 628 -13.22 10.86 19.40
CA THR A 628 -11.84 11.23 19.77
C THR A 628 -11.20 10.08 20.54
N ASN A 629 -9.96 9.74 20.23
CA ASN A 629 -9.23 8.75 20.98
C ASN A 629 -8.60 9.35 22.27
N TYR A 630 -7.96 8.50 23.07
CA TYR A 630 -7.36 8.87 24.35
C TYR A 630 -6.30 10.00 24.26
N VAL A 631 -5.62 10.16 23.13
CA VAL A 631 -4.56 11.17 22.93
C VAL A 631 -5.03 12.41 22.17
N GLY A 632 -6.32 12.51 21.86
CA GLY A 632 -6.90 13.68 21.21
C GLY A 632 -7.07 13.57 19.68
N ARG A 633 -6.66 12.48 19.03
CA ARG A 633 -6.89 12.30 17.59
C ARG A 633 -8.37 12.09 17.31
N ILE A 634 -8.90 12.78 16.31
CA ILE A 634 -10.32 12.75 15.93
C ILE A 634 -10.55 11.85 14.72
N ARG A 635 -11.68 11.14 14.71
CA ARG A 635 -12.26 10.44 13.56
C ARG A 635 -13.61 11.05 13.21
N HIS A 636 -13.70 11.62 12.03
CA HIS A 636 -14.93 12.23 11.52
C HIS A 636 -15.83 11.19 10.85
N LEU A 637 -17.07 11.11 11.30
CA LEU A 637 -18.10 10.19 10.80
C LEU A 637 -19.43 10.94 10.57
N PRO A 638 -19.44 12.06 9.82
CA PRO A 638 -20.62 12.93 9.70
C PRO A 638 -21.80 12.23 9.05
N LYS A 639 -21.56 11.20 8.23
CA LYS A 639 -22.63 10.39 7.63
C LYS A 639 -23.45 9.66 8.71
N VAL A 640 -22.82 9.19 9.78
CA VAL A 640 -23.54 8.50 10.88
C VAL A 640 -24.51 9.45 11.52
N LYS A 641 -24.07 10.67 11.87
CA LYS A 641 -24.94 11.70 12.45
C LYS A 641 -26.11 12.05 11.52
N LYS A 642 -25.85 12.36 10.25
CA LYS A 642 -26.88 12.70 9.24
C LYS A 642 -27.91 11.58 9.06
N ILE A 643 -27.46 10.31 9.02
CA ILE A 643 -28.36 9.17 8.89
C ILE A 643 -29.16 8.97 10.18
N ASN A 644 -28.54 9.14 11.33
CA ASN A 644 -29.21 9.05 12.64
C ASN A 644 -30.29 10.13 12.80
N GLU A 645 -30.02 11.37 12.45
CA GLU A 645 -30.99 12.47 12.46
C GLU A 645 -32.20 12.19 11.55
N LYS A 646 -31.95 11.61 10.35
CA LYS A 646 -33.00 11.37 9.36
C LYS A 646 -33.83 10.13 9.63
N PHE A 647 -33.22 9.04 10.07
CA PHE A 647 -33.88 7.72 10.15
C PHE A 647 -33.84 7.09 11.55
N GLY A 648 -32.93 7.57 12.42
CA GLY A 648 -32.66 6.95 13.73
C GLY A 648 -32.15 5.52 13.56
N GLU A 649 -32.21 4.74 14.66
CA GLU A 649 -31.81 3.33 14.64
C GLU A 649 -32.72 2.42 13.82
N ARG A 650 -33.91 2.92 13.39
CA ARG A 650 -34.83 2.16 12.53
C ARG A 650 -34.18 1.69 11.23
N ILE A 651 -33.15 2.38 10.74
CA ILE A 651 -32.40 1.97 9.57
C ILE A 651 -31.72 0.58 9.77
N MET A 652 -31.51 0.14 10.99
CA MET A 652 -31.00 -1.19 11.34
C MET A 652 -32.07 -2.29 11.19
N ASP A 653 -33.36 -1.95 11.23
CA ASP A 653 -34.44 -2.89 11.02
C ASP A 653 -34.66 -3.17 9.51
N TRP A 654 -34.62 -4.44 9.12
CA TRP A 654 -34.81 -4.85 7.72
C TRP A 654 -36.24 -4.54 7.18
N ARG A 655 -37.26 -4.55 8.05
CA ARG A 655 -38.64 -4.21 7.67
C ARG A 655 -38.74 -2.75 7.30
N PHE A 656 -38.14 -1.88 8.08
CA PHE A 656 -38.09 -0.44 7.79
C PHE A 656 -37.29 -0.16 6.51
N ARG A 657 -36.17 -0.85 6.27
CA ARG A 657 -35.43 -0.75 5.01
C ARG A 657 -36.24 -1.18 3.79
N ASN A 658 -37.06 -2.24 3.92
CA ASN A 658 -37.94 -2.65 2.81
C ASN A 658 -38.95 -1.55 2.48
N GLN A 659 -39.58 -0.94 3.49
CA GLN A 659 -40.48 0.20 3.27
C GLN A 659 -39.80 1.39 2.60
N LEU A 660 -38.58 1.72 3.01
CA LEU A 660 -37.80 2.78 2.37
C LEU A 660 -37.38 2.43 0.95
N SER A 661 -37.17 1.15 0.65
CA SER A 661 -36.75 0.70 -0.68
C SER A 661 -37.79 0.99 -1.77
N ASP A 662 -39.06 1.01 -1.41
CA ASP A 662 -40.15 1.39 -2.31
C ASP A 662 -40.12 2.89 -2.68
N GLN A 663 -39.57 3.73 -1.79
CA GLN A 663 -39.50 5.18 -1.99
C GLN A 663 -38.16 5.63 -2.60
N TYR A 664 -37.02 5.05 -2.20
CA TYR A 664 -35.70 5.54 -2.56
C TYR A 664 -34.89 4.55 -3.43
N GLY A 665 -35.42 3.37 -3.70
CA GLY A 665 -34.70 2.31 -4.39
C GLY A 665 -33.83 1.44 -3.45
N LYS A 666 -33.82 0.13 -3.71
CA LYS A 666 -33.18 -0.88 -2.86
C LYS A 666 -31.69 -0.65 -2.66
N ASP A 667 -30.95 -0.35 -3.72
CA ASP A 667 -29.49 -0.20 -3.67
C ASP A 667 -29.07 1.03 -2.85
N GLN A 668 -29.81 2.14 -2.98
CA GLN A 668 -29.57 3.35 -2.21
C GLN A 668 -29.82 3.13 -0.72
N VAL A 669 -30.94 2.48 -0.35
CA VAL A 669 -31.24 2.16 1.04
C VAL A 669 -30.22 1.21 1.64
N LEU A 670 -29.77 0.21 0.89
CA LEU A 670 -28.73 -0.70 1.34
C LEU A 670 -27.39 0.02 1.52
N GLN A 671 -27.06 1.00 0.69
CA GLN A 671 -25.86 1.81 0.85
C GLN A 671 -25.91 2.66 2.13
N VAL A 672 -27.03 3.35 2.37
CA VAL A 672 -27.26 4.12 3.61
C VAL A 672 -27.13 3.23 4.85
N TYR A 673 -27.71 2.03 4.83
CA TYR A 673 -27.56 1.07 5.92
C TYR A 673 -26.11 0.65 6.14
N ARG A 674 -25.37 0.36 5.05
CA ARG A 674 -23.96 -0.02 5.13
C ARG A 674 -23.11 1.12 5.72
N ASP A 675 -23.32 2.36 5.25
CA ASP A 675 -22.59 3.53 5.73
C ASP A 675 -22.83 3.75 7.22
N TYR A 676 -24.08 3.64 7.67
CA TYR A 676 -24.42 3.77 9.08
C TYR A 676 -23.77 2.66 9.94
N ARG A 677 -23.97 1.40 9.58
CA ARG A 677 -23.43 0.26 10.30
C ARG A 677 -21.90 0.27 10.35
N ASN A 678 -21.26 0.51 9.20
CA ASN A 678 -19.81 0.57 9.11
C ASN A 678 -19.25 1.74 9.93
N GLY A 679 -19.90 2.89 9.91
CA GLY A 679 -19.50 4.04 10.73
C GLY A 679 -19.58 3.76 12.22
N LEU A 680 -20.64 3.07 12.71
CA LEU A 680 -20.78 2.63 14.10
C LEU A 680 -19.72 1.59 14.53
N ASN A 681 -19.16 0.82 13.60
CA ASN A 681 -18.06 -0.10 13.89
C ASN A 681 -16.70 0.61 13.78
N ASN A 682 -16.56 1.51 12.80
CA ASN A 682 -15.34 2.28 12.61
C ASN A 682 -14.98 3.14 13.80
N CYS A 683 -15.97 3.67 14.55
CA CYS A 683 -15.69 4.46 15.75
C CYS A 683 -15.01 3.64 16.86
N LEU A 684 -15.33 2.35 16.98
CA LEU A 684 -14.71 1.44 17.94
C LEU A 684 -13.28 1.10 17.52
N ASN A 685 -13.12 0.65 16.27
CA ASN A 685 -11.82 0.28 15.70
C ASN A 685 -10.82 1.42 15.75
N PHE A 686 -11.29 2.63 15.40
CA PHE A 686 -10.43 3.82 15.34
C PHE A 686 -9.80 4.13 16.69
N GLN A 687 -10.58 4.15 17.78
CA GLN A 687 -10.05 4.51 19.09
C GLN A 687 -8.88 3.62 19.52
N LEU A 688 -8.94 2.34 19.22
CA LEU A 688 -7.92 1.36 19.59
C LEU A 688 -6.70 1.42 18.66
N GLN A 689 -6.95 1.37 17.35
CA GLN A 689 -5.88 1.38 16.37
C GLN A 689 -5.10 2.68 16.35
N SER A 690 -5.78 3.81 16.55
CA SER A 690 -5.12 5.11 16.58
C SER A 690 -4.34 5.33 17.89
N LEU A 691 -4.83 4.81 19.02
CA LEU A 691 -4.08 4.82 20.27
C LEU A 691 -2.81 3.97 20.16
N ALA A 692 -2.94 2.75 19.65
CA ALA A 692 -1.77 1.89 19.40
C ALA A 692 -0.75 2.57 18.49
N ALA A 693 -1.20 3.21 17.39
CA ALA A 693 -0.32 3.98 16.52
C ALA A 693 0.41 5.10 17.27
N SER A 694 -0.31 5.89 18.10
CA SER A 694 0.29 6.98 18.88
C SER A 694 1.29 6.48 19.92
N VAL A 695 1.05 5.32 20.54
CA VAL A 695 2.04 4.69 21.46
C VAL A 695 3.35 4.43 20.73
N VAL A 696 3.32 3.77 19.56
CA VAL A 696 4.53 3.41 18.82
C VAL A 696 5.21 4.65 18.24
N ASN A 697 4.43 5.56 17.64
CA ASN A 697 4.93 6.79 17.02
C ASN A 697 5.66 7.68 18.04
N ARG A 698 5.06 7.87 19.22
CA ARG A 698 5.66 8.67 20.30
C ARG A 698 6.88 7.97 20.92
N ALA A 699 6.91 6.64 20.97
CA ALA A 699 8.10 5.89 21.37
C ALA A 699 9.25 6.15 20.42
N ALA A 700 9.01 6.03 19.10
CA ALA A 700 10.01 6.31 18.09
C ALA A 700 10.60 7.72 18.20
N LEU A 701 9.74 8.73 18.41
CA LEU A 701 10.16 10.12 18.61
C LEU A 701 11.06 10.27 19.85
N LYS A 702 10.63 9.69 20.98
CA LYS A 702 11.38 9.77 22.23
C LYS A 702 12.72 9.02 22.14
N ILE A 703 12.78 7.90 21.43
CA ILE A 703 14.02 7.14 21.20
C ILE A 703 15.03 7.99 20.42
N ASN A 704 14.63 8.60 19.30
CA ASN A 704 15.52 9.47 18.51
C ASN A 704 16.00 10.68 19.32
N ARG A 705 15.10 11.33 20.08
CA ARG A 705 15.47 12.44 20.95
C ARG A 705 16.42 12.03 22.06
N LYS A 706 16.21 10.85 22.67
CA LYS A 706 17.07 10.33 23.74
C LYS A 706 18.45 9.93 23.23
N ALA A 707 18.54 9.33 22.05
CA ALA A 707 19.81 9.04 21.39
C ALA A 707 20.60 10.33 21.15
N LYS A 708 19.94 11.38 20.64
CA LYS A 708 20.58 12.70 20.43
C LYS A 708 21.04 13.33 21.76
N GLU A 709 20.18 13.31 22.81
CA GLU A 709 20.50 13.82 24.15
C GLU A 709 21.74 13.14 24.75
N MET A 710 21.85 11.83 24.61
CA MET A 710 22.95 11.02 25.13
C MET A 710 24.17 10.97 24.20
N ASN A 711 24.14 11.62 23.04
CA ASN A 711 25.16 11.55 22.00
C ASN A 711 25.44 10.08 21.57
N ILE A 712 24.38 9.27 21.48
CA ILE A 712 24.43 7.89 20.98
C ILE A 712 24.15 7.91 19.47
N ASP A 713 25.00 7.21 18.71
CA ASP A 713 24.81 7.02 17.27
C ASP A 713 23.77 5.93 17.01
N ALA A 714 22.50 6.32 17.17
CA ALA A 714 21.36 5.46 16.96
C ALA A 714 20.24 6.22 16.27
N ILE A 715 19.47 5.51 15.46
CA ILE A 715 18.30 6.03 14.75
C ILE A 715 17.21 4.96 14.65
N VAL A 716 15.95 5.35 14.82
CA VAL A 716 14.82 4.50 14.44
C VAL A 716 14.86 4.34 12.92
N GLN A 717 15.21 3.14 12.47
CA GLN A 717 15.43 2.79 11.07
C GLN A 717 14.12 2.39 10.38
N ALA A 718 13.19 1.76 11.12
CA ALA A 718 11.89 1.37 10.62
C ALA A 718 10.86 1.17 11.74
N GLN A 719 9.60 1.34 11.36
CA GLN A 719 8.44 0.95 12.16
C GLN A 719 7.61 -0.07 11.37
N VAL A 720 7.50 -1.29 11.91
CA VAL A 720 6.76 -2.40 11.30
C VAL A 720 5.61 -2.80 12.22
N HIS A 721 4.40 -2.27 11.97
CA HIS A 721 3.23 -2.39 12.86
C HIS A 721 3.50 -1.82 14.25
N ASP A 722 3.64 -2.67 15.26
CA ASP A 722 3.92 -2.36 16.66
C ASP A 722 5.39 -2.60 17.06
N GLN A 723 6.23 -2.93 16.09
CA GLN A 723 7.68 -3.16 16.21
C GLN A 723 8.45 -1.90 15.81
N LEU A 724 9.49 -1.56 16.56
CA LEU A 724 10.52 -0.57 16.21
C LEU A 724 11.86 -1.26 15.99
N VAL A 725 12.49 -0.95 14.87
CA VAL A 725 13.83 -1.38 14.53
C VAL A 725 14.75 -0.17 14.61
N ILE A 726 15.71 -0.21 15.51
CA ILE A 726 16.66 0.86 15.76
C ILE A 726 18.05 0.40 15.30
N ASN A 727 18.64 1.14 14.35
CA ASN A 727 20.01 0.91 13.93
C ASN A 727 20.96 1.70 14.85
N ILE A 728 22.00 1.06 15.37
CA ILE A 728 22.89 1.63 16.40
C ILE A 728 24.32 1.16 16.21
N ARG A 729 25.28 1.98 16.61
CA ARG A 729 26.68 1.57 16.68
C ARG A 729 26.86 0.41 17.68
N GLU A 730 27.59 -0.63 17.29
CA GLU A 730 27.70 -1.91 18.03
C GLU A 730 28.12 -1.74 19.48
N ASP A 731 29.13 -0.88 19.75
CA ASP A 731 29.67 -0.64 21.09
C ASP A 731 28.69 0.05 22.06
N GLN A 732 27.62 0.70 21.51
CA GLN A 732 26.61 1.41 22.28
C GLN A 732 25.28 0.61 22.45
N ALA A 733 25.14 -0.49 21.73
CA ALA A 733 23.87 -1.23 21.66
C ALA A 733 23.42 -1.78 23.02
N LYS A 734 24.36 -2.37 23.80
CA LYS A 734 24.05 -2.96 25.11
C LYS A 734 23.66 -1.93 26.17
N GLU A 735 24.19 -0.73 26.09
CA GLU A 735 23.83 0.38 26.98
C GLU A 735 22.46 0.95 26.63
N PHE A 736 22.16 1.09 25.34
CA PHE A 736 20.94 1.77 24.88
C PHE A 736 19.70 0.87 24.86
N ALA A 737 19.84 -0.45 24.69
CA ALA A 737 18.69 -1.36 24.63
C ALA A 737 17.74 -1.30 25.85
N PRO A 738 18.21 -1.25 27.10
CA PRO A 738 17.33 -1.07 28.26
C PRO A 738 16.61 0.28 28.25
N ILE A 739 17.22 1.33 27.70
CA ILE A 739 16.61 2.67 27.57
C ILE A 739 15.50 2.64 26.53
N VAL A 740 15.71 1.93 25.40
CA VAL A 740 14.67 1.71 24.39
C VAL A 740 13.48 1.00 25.01
N GLN A 741 13.71 -0.06 25.79
CA GLN A 741 12.65 -0.76 26.50
C GLN A 741 11.87 0.16 27.45
N ASP A 742 12.56 0.90 28.30
CA ASP A 742 11.91 1.82 29.24
C ASP A 742 11.05 2.86 28.49
N ILE A 743 11.57 3.46 27.43
CA ILE A 743 10.84 4.40 26.61
C ILE A 743 9.59 3.75 25.98
N MET A 744 9.72 2.57 25.38
CA MET A 744 8.58 1.89 24.77
C MET A 744 7.51 1.53 25.81
N GLU A 745 7.88 1.06 26.97
CA GLU A 745 6.95 0.66 28.04
C GLU A 745 6.30 1.85 28.77
N THR A 746 6.96 3.03 28.81
CA THR A 746 6.52 4.17 29.63
C THR A 746 6.21 5.46 28.88
N ASN A 747 6.45 5.54 27.54
CA ASN A 747 6.28 6.78 26.78
C ASN A 747 4.86 7.38 26.84
N LEU A 748 3.85 6.52 26.94
CA LEU A 748 2.46 6.87 27.10
C LEU A 748 1.84 5.95 28.14
N ILE A 749 1.49 6.53 29.30
CA ILE A 749 0.87 5.77 30.38
C ILE A 749 -0.55 5.41 30.01
N LEU A 750 -0.82 4.13 29.88
CA LEU A 750 -2.15 3.57 29.64
C LEU A 750 -2.80 3.20 31.00
N PRO A 751 -3.91 3.83 31.39
CA PRO A 751 -4.55 3.54 32.69
C PRO A 751 -4.88 2.05 32.87
N GLY A 752 -4.41 1.49 33.99
CA GLY A 752 -4.76 0.15 34.43
C GLY A 752 -4.00 -1.00 33.76
N VAL A 753 -3.06 -0.73 32.86
CA VAL A 753 -2.23 -1.76 32.20
C VAL A 753 -0.76 -1.35 32.12
N THR A 754 0.11 -2.34 32.04
CA THR A 754 1.56 -2.15 31.87
C THR A 754 1.96 -2.76 30.52
N LEU A 755 2.57 -1.93 29.65
CA LEU A 755 3.10 -2.40 28.37
C LEU A 755 4.41 -3.14 28.57
N LYS A 756 4.72 -4.06 27.64
CA LYS A 756 5.99 -4.78 27.55
C LYS A 756 6.50 -4.75 26.13
N ALA A 757 7.77 -4.45 25.99
CA ALA A 757 8.48 -4.38 24.71
C ALA A 757 9.95 -4.78 24.90
N PRO A 758 10.25 -6.08 25.12
CA PRO A 758 11.62 -6.54 25.34
C PRO A 758 12.44 -6.32 24.07
N PRO A 759 13.65 -5.70 24.17
CA PRO A 759 14.52 -5.49 23.03
C PRO A 759 15.42 -6.69 22.80
N GLU A 760 15.67 -6.99 21.51
CA GLU A 760 16.69 -7.94 21.07
C GLU A 760 17.78 -7.23 20.28
N ILE A 761 19.05 -7.62 20.47
CA ILE A 761 20.18 -7.03 19.74
C ILE A 761 20.67 -8.06 18.73
N ALA A 762 20.65 -7.69 17.44
CA ALA A 762 20.91 -8.60 16.34
C ALA A 762 21.76 -7.96 15.22
N ASP A 763 22.22 -8.80 14.30
CA ASP A 763 22.95 -8.36 13.10
C ASP A 763 22.01 -8.05 11.92
N ASN A 764 20.84 -8.64 11.92
CA ASN A 764 19.82 -8.48 10.86
C ASN A 764 18.40 -8.54 11.43
N TRP A 765 17.40 -8.20 10.59
CA TRP A 765 15.99 -8.15 11.01
C TRP A 765 15.36 -9.54 11.21
N LYS A 766 15.99 -10.63 10.80
CA LYS A 766 15.50 -12.00 11.06
C LYS A 766 15.83 -12.43 12.48
N GLU A 767 17.03 -12.14 12.95
CA GLU A 767 17.52 -12.56 14.27
C GLU A 767 16.88 -11.77 15.41
N GLY A 768 16.49 -10.52 15.16
CA GLY A 768 15.86 -9.65 16.15
C GLY A 768 14.37 -9.91 16.38
N HIS A 769 13.72 -10.81 15.62
CA HIS A 769 12.26 -10.96 15.63
C HIS A 769 11.81 -12.25 16.30
#